data_89f73a1223e795f9c90e2be67fe59c69
#
_entry.id   89f73a1223e795f9c90e2be67fe59c69
#
_cell.length_a   1.000
_cell.length_b   1.000
_cell.length_c   1.000
_cell.angle_alpha   90.00
_cell.angle_beta   90.00
_cell.angle_gamma   90.00
#
_symmetry.space_group_name_H-M   'P 1'
#
loop_
_entity.id
_entity.type
_entity.pdbx_description
1 polymer ?
#
loop_
_entity_poly.entity_id
_entity_poly.type
_entity_poly.pdbx_seq_one_letter_code
_entity_poly.pdbx_strand_id
1 'polypeptide(L)'
;MMGYTINRVSLFALIFSIGILVDDAIVMIENISRHWAMKDGRPRAQAAIDAVSEVGNPTIVATLTVIAALLPMMFVSGLMGPYMAPIPANASAAMLFSFFVAVGIAPWLLMKIAGKAPVSGHSEHEETPLGRFYRSVAGPIVASRKNAWIFLGLVGVATLASLTLFATKAVTVKLLPFDNKSEIQIVLDMPEGTTLEETERTLFALAATMYDVEEVESVQAYAGTAAPFNFNGLVRHYFLRAAPELGDLQVNLLEKSHRDRSSHDIALALRDQLHVVPLPEGASVKVVEVPPGPPVLSTLLAEIYGPDAETRRKTADVIEQLFRDTEYIVDVDNSFGGPQPRLVLSVNETIAADQGVAEQDILDSLALIYSGQIVGVAPRGEGRDPLSVSIRLPKSAQVWSERTASLPVPIQSGAQAVELGTLVDARMEAGSSTIFRRDGYFADMVMGELAGRFEAPIYGMLAIQDQVESYDWKSAGLEQPAIRLYGQPSDESKPSLLWDGEWEITYVTFRDMGVAFGVALVAIYILVVAQFGTFRTPLVILTPVPLTLIGIMIGHWLFGAAFTATSMIGFIALAGIIVRNSILLVDFVRHGQFADKPLKEVLLDAGAIRFKPILLTALAAMIGAAVILTDPIFQGLAISLLFGLASSTALTVLVIPAIYVALKGPDWVAPAVSDGDDDLVTEGQTA
;
A
#
# COMPACT_ATOMS: atom_id res chain seq x y z
N MET A 1 -20.31 -16.23 4.73
CA MET A 1 -21.52 -15.54 5.15
C MET A 1 -21.43 -14.02 4.91
N MET A 2 -20.26 -13.38 4.96
CA MET A 2 -20.08 -11.95 4.68
C MET A 2 -19.82 -11.64 3.18
N GLY A 3 -19.90 -12.61 2.27
CA GLY A 3 -19.69 -12.43 0.84
C GLY A 3 -18.23 -12.28 0.39
N TYR A 4 -17.26 -12.45 1.28
CA TYR A 4 -15.85 -12.42 0.90
C TYR A 4 -15.44 -13.69 0.17
N THR A 5 -14.57 -13.54 -0.83
CA THR A 5 -13.94 -14.66 -1.54
C THR A 5 -12.71 -15.16 -0.78
N ILE A 6 -12.35 -16.41 -0.97
CA ILE A 6 -11.04 -16.92 -0.53
C ILE A 6 -10.01 -16.46 -1.56
N ASN A 7 -9.18 -15.53 -1.14
CA ASN A 7 -8.12 -14.94 -1.94
C ASN A 7 -6.83 -14.83 -1.10
N ARG A 8 -5.74 -14.34 -1.72
CA ARG A 8 -4.44 -14.18 -1.06
C ARG A 8 -4.57 -13.37 0.24
N VAL A 9 -5.31 -12.26 0.24
CA VAL A 9 -5.48 -11.38 1.41
C VAL A 9 -6.22 -12.09 2.54
N SER A 10 -7.34 -12.78 2.23
CA SER A 10 -8.09 -13.53 3.24
C SER A 10 -7.31 -14.72 3.81
N LEU A 11 -6.47 -15.38 2.98
CA LEU A 11 -5.59 -16.45 3.45
C LEU A 11 -4.53 -15.93 4.42
N PHE A 12 -3.89 -14.81 4.11
CA PHE A 12 -2.92 -14.19 5.03
C PHE A 12 -3.58 -13.69 6.31
N ALA A 13 -4.82 -13.19 6.24
CA ALA A 13 -5.60 -12.85 7.43
C ALA A 13 -5.84 -14.07 8.35
N LEU A 14 -6.09 -15.24 7.77
CA LEU A 14 -6.22 -16.48 8.54
C LEU A 14 -4.88 -16.89 9.17
N ILE A 15 -3.78 -16.88 8.41
CA ILE A 15 -2.44 -17.22 8.93
C ILE A 15 -2.06 -16.28 10.08
N PHE A 16 -2.25 -14.98 9.90
CA PHE A 16 -2.07 -13.98 10.95
C PHE A 16 -2.90 -14.30 12.21
N SER A 17 -4.19 -14.68 12.01
CA SER A 17 -5.10 -14.98 13.10
C SER A 17 -4.65 -16.19 13.91
N ILE A 18 -4.05 -17.21 13.30
CA ILE A 18 -3.60 -18.44 14.00
C ILE A 18 -2.67 -18.10 15.17
N GLY A 19 -1.73 -17.18 14.97
CA GLY A 19 -0.81 -16.75 16.03
C GLY A 19 -1.49 -16.13 17.22
N ILE A 20 -2.64 -15.47 17.02
CA ILE A 20 -3.40 -14.80 18.07
C ILE A 20 -4.41 -15.74 18.73
N LEU A 21 -4.97 -16.69 17.96
CA LEU A 21 -6.00 -17.62 18.40
C LEU A 21 -5.54 -18.56 19.53
N VAL A 22 -4.28 -18.96 19.47
CA VAL A 22 -3.71 -19.94 20.43
C VAL A 22 -3.63 -19.37 21.84
N ASP A 23 -3.58 -18.05 21.97
CA ASP A 23 -3.35 -17.34 23.23
C ASP A 23 -4.47 -17.57 24.27
N ASP A 24 -5.76 -17.52 23.88
CA ASP A 24 -6.89 -17.79 24.81
C ASP A 24 -6.78 -19.20 25.40
N ALA A 25 -6.47 -20.18 24.58
CA ALA A 25 -6.34 -21.57 25.01
C ALA A 25 -5.12 -21.78 25.94
N ILE A 26 -4.00 -21.10 25.67
CA ILE A 26 -2.79 -21.17 26.52
C ILE A 26 -3.11 -20.65 27.92
N VAL A 27 -3.75 -19.47 28.04
CA VAL A 27 -4.11 -18.87 29.32
C VAL A 27 -5.03 -19.77 30.11
N MET A 28 -6.07 -20.36 29.48
CA MET A 28 -7.00 -21.27 30.12
C MET A 28 -6.32 -22.55 30.60
N ILE A 29 -5.55 -23.21 29.78
CA ILE A 29 -4.86 -24.47 30.09
C ILE A 29 -3.83 -24.25 31.19
N GLU A 30 -3.10 -23.16 31.15
CA GLU A 30 -2.10 -22.83 32.16
C GLU A 30 -2.77 -22.62 33.53
N ASN A 31 -3.86 -21.84 33.59
CA ASN A 31 -4.54 -21.58 34.84
C ASN A 31 -5.15 -22.86 35.42
N ILE A 32 -5.74 -23.73 34.59
CA ILE A 32 -6.22 -25.06 35.04
C ILE A 32 -5.05 -25.90 35.61
N SER A 33 -3.91 -25.90 34.90
CA SER A 33 -2.73 -26.64 35.36
C SER A 33 -2.19 -26.11 36.67
N ARG A 34 -2.24 -24.80 36.90
CA ARG A 34 -1.88 -24.15 38.17
C ARG A 34 -2.81 -24.58 39.31
N HIS A 35 -4.12 -24.56 39.08
CA HIS A 35 -5.10 -25.02 40.09
C HIS A 35 -4.91 -26.51 40.41
N TRP A 36 -4.60 -27.35 39.45
CA TRP A 36 -4.30 -28.75 39.72
C TRP A 36 -3.01 -28.94 40.54
N ALA A 37 -2.04 -28.05 40.37
CA ALA A 37 -0.77 -28.10 41.11
C ALA A 37 -0.93 -27.69 42.59
N MET A 38 -1.95 -26.92 42.98
CA MET A 38 -2.20 -26.48 44.35
C MET A 38 -2.51 -27.63 45.30
N LYS A 39 -3.03 -28.77 44.82
CA LYS A 39 -3.35 -29.99 45.59
C LYS A 39 -4.20 -29.73 46.84
N ASP A 40 -5.14 -28.81 46.77
CA ASP A 40 -5.99 -28.34 47.87
C ASP A 40 -7.16 -29.28 48.24
N GLY A 41 -7.16 -30.49 47.66
CA GLY A 41 -8.17 -31.52 47.94
C GLY A 41 -9.44 -31.45 47.10
N ARG A 42 -9.60 -30.40 46.26
CA ARG A 42 -10.74 -30.28 45.35
C ARG A 42 -10.70 -31.31 44.23
N PRO A 43 -11.86 -31.84 43.77
CA PRO A 43 -11.90 -32.64 42.54
C PRO A 43 -11.34 -31.88 41.36
N ARG A 44 -10.59 -32.55 40.47
CA ARG A 44 -9.96 -31.92 39.27
C ARG A 44 -10.96 -31.17 38.40
N ALA A 45 -12.19 -31.66 38.27
CA ALA A 45 -13.23 -31.01 37.54
C ALA A 45 -13.62 -29.66 38.18
N GLN A 46 -13.78 -29.64 39.51
CA GLN A 46 -14.09 -28.41 40.24
C GLN A 46 -12.93 -27.42 40.16
N ALA A 47 -11.68 -27.87 40.34
CA ALA A 47 -10.50 -27.04 40.18
C ALA A 47 -10.37 -26.46 38.76
N ALA A 48 -10.77 -27.20 37.70
CA ALA A 48 -10.80 -26.68 36.34
C ALA A 48 -11.91 -25.63 36.15
N ILE A 49 -13.10 -25.81 36.74
CA ILE A 49 -14.19 -24.82 36.66
C ILE A 49 -13.78 -23.54 37.38
N ASP A 50 -13.23 -23.65 38.59
CA ASP A 50 -12.76 -22.51 39.37
C ASP A 50 -11.65 -21.74 38.63
N ALA A 51 -10.72 -22.47 37.99
CA ALA A 51 -9.65 -21.89 37.18
C ALA A 51 -10.18 -21.10 35.97
N VAL A 52 -11.18 -21.66 35.25
CA VAL A 52 -11.80 -20.97 34.11
C VAL A 52 -12.60 -19.76 34.59
N SER A 53 -13.27 -19.84 35.72
CA SER A 53 -14.02 -18.72 36.30
C SER A 53 -13.10 -17.56 36.70
N GLU A 54 -11.91 -17.84 37.26
CA GLU A 54 -10.91 -16.83 37.65
C GLU A 54 -10.44 -15.98 36.48
N VAL A 55 -10.09 -16.61 35.35
CA VAL A 55 -9.55 -15.90 34.20
C VAL A 55 -10.57 -15.59 33.12
N GLY A 56 -11.82 -16.04 33.28
CA GLY A 56 -12.85 -15.92 32.24
C GLY A 56 -13.18 -14.46 31.91
N ASN A 57 -13.48 -13.64 32.91
CA ASN A 57 -13.83 -12.23 32.72
C ASN A 57 -12.67 -11.41 32.14
N PRO A 58 -11.44 -11.47 32.68
CA PRO A 58 -10.28 -10.81 32.03
C PRO A 58 -10.04 -11.25 30.58
N THR A 59 -10.26 -12.53 30.26
CA THR A 59 -10.11 -13.04 28.89
C THR A 59 -11.18 -12.52 27.93
N ILE A 60 -12.45 -12.39 28.38
CA ILE A 60 -13.53 -11.77 27.62
C ILE A 60 -13.12 -10.34 27.20
N VAL A 61 -12.73 -9.53 28.17
CA VAL A 61 -12.35 -8.13 27.89
C VAL A 61 -11.10 -8.07 27.03
N ALA A 62 -10.13 -8.94 27.27
CA ALA A 62 -8.93 -9.04 26.45
C ALA A 62 -9.25 -9.39 24.98
N THR A 63 -10.14 -10.35 24.74
CA THR A 63 -10.60 -10.70 23.39
C THR A 63 -11.36 -9.54 22.74
N LEU A 64 -12.25 -8.87 23.49
CA LEU A 64 -12.96 -7.69 23.00
C LEU A 64 -12.01 -6.53 22.65
N THR A 65 -10.90 -6.35 23.39
CA THR A 65 -9.92 -5.30 23.07
C THR A 65 -9.18 -5.58 21.76
N VAL A 66 -8.89 -6.84 21.44
CA VAL A 66 -8.29 -7.22 20.14
C VAL A 66 -9.29 -6.96 19.00
N ILE A 67 -10.55 -7.34 19.18
CA ILE A 67 -11.60 -7.07 18.21
C ILE A 67 -11.80 -5.56 18.05
N ALA A 68 -11.85 -4.79 19.13
CA ALA A 68 -11.98 -3.34 19.12
C ALA A 68 -10.78 -2.64 18.44
N ALA A 69 -9.57 -3.23 18.50
CA ALA A 69 -8.42 -2.73 17.78
C ALA A 69 -8.57 -2.90 16.26
N LEU A 70 -9.14 -4.01 15.80
CA LEU A 70 -9.20 -4.38 14.39
C LEU A 70 -10.43 -3.84 13.67
N LEU A 71 -11.61 -3.84 14.32
CA LEU A 71 -12.88 -3.47 13.68
C LEU A 71 -12.90 -2.09 13.00
N PRO A 72 -12.33 -1.01 13.60
CA PRO A 72 -12.35 0.30 12.96
C PRO A 72 -11.66 0.33 11.59
N MET A 73 -10.72 -0.58 11.32
CA MET A 73 -10.06 -0.71 10.01
C MET A 73 -11.02 -1.14 8.88
N MET A 74 -12.19 -1.70 9.19
CA MET A 74 -13.22 -2.00 8.17
C MET A 74 -13.83 -0.73 7.55
N PHE A 75 -13.62 0.43 8.16
CA PHE A 75 -14.15 1.72 7.72
C PHE A 75 -13.14 2.55 6.94
N VAL A 76 -11.99 1.98 6.57
CA VAL A 76 -11.03 2.60 5.66
C VAL A 76 -11.73 2.83 4.32
N SER A 77 -11.71 4.07 3.83
CA SER A 77 -12.36 4.48 2.60
C SER A 77 -11.46 4.32 1.35
N GLY A 78 -11.96 4.72 0.20
CA GLY A 78 -11.23 4.66 -1.05
C GLY A 78 -10.97 3.24 -1.56
N LEU A 79 -10.08 3.13 -2.52
CA LEU A 79 -9.81 1.87 -3.23
C LEU A 79 -9.16 0.79 -2.34
N MET A 80 -8.44 1.19 -1.27
CA MET A 80 -7.82 0.25 -0.34
C MET A 80 -8.81 -0.36 0.66
N GLY A 81 -9.94 0.27 0.91
CA GLY A 81 -10.95 -0.23 1.86
C GLY A 81 -11.39 -1.67 1.56
N PRO A 82 -11.97 -1.96 0.39
CA PRO A 82 -12.38 -3.32 0.02
C PRO A 82 -11.22 -4.32 -0.03
N TYR A 83 -10.01 -3.85 -0.37
CA TYR A 83 -8.82 -4.69 -0.42
C TYR A 83 -8.38 -5.15 0.98
N MET A 84 -8.45 -4.26 1.98
CA MET A 84 -7.97 -4.51 3.34
C MET A 84 -9.04 -5.08 4.29
N ALA A 85 -10.33 -4.81 4.04
CA ALA A 85 -11.45 -5.22 4.90
C ALA A 85 -11.52 -6.72 5.27
N PRO A 86 -11.10 -7.68 4.41
CA PRO A 86 -11.06 -9.09 4.78
C PRO A 86 -10.15 -9.40 5.98
N ILE A 87 -9.11 -8.60 6.24
CA ILE A 87 -8.15 -8.84 7.33
C ILE A 87 -8.83 -8.66 8.70
N PRO A 88 -9.37 -7.46 9.04
CA PRO A 88 -10.04 -7.26 10.33
C PRO A 88 -11.30 -8.12 10.46
N ALA A 89 -12.05 -8.37 9.39
CA ALA A 89 -13.25 -9.20 9.42
C ALA A 89 -12.93 -10.65 9.79
N ASN A 90 -11.97 -11.27 9.11
CA ASN A 90 -11.58 -12.65 9.38
C ASN A 90 -10.90 -12.80 10.74
N ALA A 91 -10.01 -11.88 11.10
CA ALA A 91 -9.33 -11.93 12.39
C ALA A 91 -10.31 -11.75 13.57
N SER A 92 -11.26 -10.80 13.49
CA SER A 92 -12.27 -10.59 14.53
C SER A 92 -13.21 -11.79 14.68
N ALA A 93 -13.67 -12.38 13.56
CA ALA A 93 -14.48 -13.58 13.58
C ALA A 93 -13.72 -14.77 14.19
N ALA A 94 -12.46 -14.96 13.77
CA ALA A 94 -11.60 -16.02 14.27
C ALA A 94 -11.38 -15.87 15.79
N MET A 95 -11.13 -14.66 16.29
CA MET A 95 -10.98 -14.38 17.73
C MET A 95 -12.24 -14.74 18.52
N LEU A 96 -13.43 -14.38 18.02
CA LEU A 96 -14.68 -14.73 18.68
C LEU A 96 -14.86 -16.25 18.78
N PHE A 97 -14.60 -16.99 17.70
CA PHE A 97 -14.69 -18.45 17.72
C PHE A 97 -13.63 -19.09 18.63
N SER A 98 -12.39 -18.55 18.64
CA SER A 98 -11.32 -19.02 19.51
C SER A 98 -11.69 -18.92 20.98
N PHE A 99 -12.30 -17.81 21.40
CA PHE A 99 -12.76 -17.63 22.76
C PHE A 99 -13.73 -18.75 23.18
N PHE A 100 -14.72 -19.09 22.34
CA PHE A 100 -15.65 -20.21 22.64
C PHE A 100 -14.92 -21.56 22.73
N VAL A 101 -13.94 -21.79 21.85
CA VAL A 101 -13.13 -23.01 21.91
C VAL A 101 -12.28 -23.04 23.18
N ALA A 102 -11.68 -21.92 23.57
CA ALA A 102 -10.83 -21.84 24.75
C ALA A 102 -11.59 -22.04 26.07
N VAL A 103 -12.81 -21.51 26.17
CA VAL A 103 -13.63 -21.62 27.39
C VAL A 103 -14.35 -22.94 27.48
N GLY A 104 -14.87 -23.50 26.38
CA GLY A 104 -15.67 -24.70 26.35
C GLY A 104 -14.91 -25.97 26.01
N ILE A 105 -14.23 -25.97 24.87
CA ILE A 105 -13.61 -27.19 24.30
C ILE A 105 -12.26 -27.50 24.97
N ALA A 106 -11.39 -26.50 25.15
CA ALA A 106 -10.04 -26.71 25.67
C ALA A 106 -10.04 -27.28 27.11
N PRO A 107 -10.86 -26.79 28.08
CA PRO A 107 -10.95 -27.38 29.41
C PRO A 107 -11.48 -28.81 29.37
N TRP A 108 -12.52 -29.09 28.57
CA TRP A 108 -13.07 -30.44 28.41
C TRP A 108 -12.03 -31.40 27.83
N LEU A 109 -11.31 -30.98 26.80
CA LEU A 109 -10.25 -31.79 26.17
C LEU A 109 -9.10 -32.06 27.15
N LEU A 110 -8.65 -31.04 27.88
CA LEU A 110 -7.62 -31.16 28.91
C LEU A 110 -8.03 -32.16 30.00
N MET A 111 -9.28 -32.09 30.47
CA MET A 111 -9.81 -33.06 31.43
C MET A 111 -9.80 -34.49 30.89
N LYS A 112 -10.12 -34.66 29.58
CA LYS A 112 -10.17 -35.99 28.94
C LYS A 112 -8.77 -36.56 28.72
N ILE A 113 -7.78 -35.76 28.33
CA ILE A 113 -6.41 -36.19 27.99
C ILE A 113 -5.55 -36.31 29.28
N ALA A 114 -5.52 -35.26 30.10
CA ALA A 114 -4.61 -35.12 31.24
C ALA A 114 -5.28 -35.31 32.61
N GLY A 115 -6.60 -35.50 32.67
CA GLY A 115 -7.33 -35.59 33.91
C GLY A 115 -6.94 -36.79 34.82
N LYS A 116 -6.24 -37.78 34.29
CA LYS A 116 -5.70 -38.93 35.03
C LYS A 116 -4.18 -38.93 35.19
N ALA A 117 -3.47 -37.98 34.52
CA ALA A 117 -2.02 -37.91 34.59
C ALA A 117 -1.53 -37.47 35.96
N PRO A 118 -0.41 -38.03 36.48
CA PRO A 118 0.16 -37.53 37.73
C PRO A 118 0.58 -36.07 37.55
N VAL A 119 0.11 -35.17 38.38
CA VAL A 119 0.55 -33.77 38.39
C VAL A 119 1.93 -33.80 39.05
N SER A 120 2.97 -33.50 38.28
CA SER A 120 4.29 -33.23 38.82
C SER A 120 4.19 -31.97 39.68
N GLY A 121 4.20 -32.19 41.03
CA GLY A 121 4.13 -31.09 41.96
C GLY A 121 5.41 -30.27 41.90
N HIS A 122 5.37 -29.18 41.16
CA HIS A 122 6.25 -28.07 41.45
C HIS A 122 5.64 -27.35 42.63
N SER A 123 6.34 -27.38 43.75
CA SER A 123 5.96 -26.57 44.93
C SER A 123 5.91 -25.10 44.51
N GLU A 124 4.94 -24.33 45.02
CA GLU A 124 4.79 -22.88 44.74
C GLU A 124 6.05 -22.06 44.98
N HIS A 125 7.11 -22.64 45.54
CA HIS A 125 8.39 -22.00 45.87
C HIS A 125 9.54 -22.37 44.95
N GLU A 126 9.41 -23.28 43.97
CA GLU A 126 10.47 -23.52 43.01
C GLU A 126 10.44 -22.48 41.87
N GLU A 127 11.30 -21.48 42.01
CA GLU A 127 11.51 -20.45 40.98
C GLU A 127 11.96 -21.10 39.68
N THR A 128 11.17 -20.95 38.62
CA THR A 128 11.57 -21.37 37.28
C THR A 128 12.82 -20.61 36.82
N PRO A 129 13.70 -21.20 35.99
CA PRO A 129 14.85 -20.48 35.45
C PRO A 129 14.47 -19.16 34.77
N LEU A 130 13.31 -19.10 34.08
CA LEU A 130 12.75 -17.91 33.46
C LEU A 130 12.30 -16.87 34.50
N GLY A 131 11.71 -17.29 35.61
CA GLY A 131 11.34 -16.39 36.70
C GLY A 131 12.56 -15.75 37.36
N ARG A 132 13.64 -16.51 37.58
CA ARG A 132 14.92 -15.99 38.07
C ARG A 132 15.55 -14.99 37.11
N PHE A 133 15.54 -15.28 35.81
CA PHE A 133 16.00 -14.35 34.78
C PHE A 133 15.19 -13.05 34.84
N TYR A 134 13.84 -13.14 34.86
CA TYR A 134 12.97 -11.95 34.96
C TYR A 134 13.33 -11.10 36.18
N ARG A 135 13.44 -11.70 37.37
CA ARG A 135 13.79 -10.99 38.60
C ARG A 135 15.16 -10.33 38.54
N SER A 136 16.12 -10.95 37.86
CA SER A 136 17.46 -10.36 37.72
C SER A 136 17.45 -9.09 36.86
N VAL A 137 16.55 -9.01 35.87
CA VAL A 137 16.41 -7.85 34.99
C VAL A 137 15.46 -6.80 35.58
N ALA A 138 14.30 -7.20 36.09
CA ALA A 138 13.29 -6.30 36.62
C ALA A 138 13.66 -5.75 38.00
N GLY A 139 14.36 -6.54 38.84
CA GLY A 139 14.74 -6.17 40.20
C GLY A 139 15.39 -4.80 40.33
N PRO A 140 16.48 -4.51 39.59
CA PRO A 140 17.12 -3.19 39.61
C PRO A 140 16.20 -2.03 39.21
N ILE A 141 15.26 -2.28 38.28
CA ILE A 141 14.32 -1.27 37.75
C ILE A 141 13.30 -0.89 38.83
N VAL A 142 12.73 -1.88 39.52
CA VAL A 142 11.68 -1.67 40.53
C VAL A 142 12.25 -1.41 41.93
N ALA A 143 13.58 -1.49 42.11
CA ALA A 143 14.23 -1.30 43.41
C ALA A 143 14.02 0.11 43.99
N SER A 144 13.91 1.14 43.15
CA SER A 144 13.70 2.52 43.59
C SER A 144 12.90 3.32 42.58
N ARG A 145 12.19 4.35 43.08
CA ARG A 145 11.43 5.29 42.24
C ARG A 145 12.32 6.01 41.22
N LYS A 146 13.57 6.32 41.57
CA LYS A 146 14.54 6.96 40.69
C LYS A 146 14.91 6.05 39.51
N ASN A 147 15.20 4.78 39.79
CA ASN A 147 15.55 3.81 38.74
C ASN A 147 14.39 3.57 37.76
N ALA A 148 13.15 3.49 38.29
CA ALA A 148 11.95 3.38 37.48
C ALA A 148 11.79 4.56 36.52
N TRP A 149 11.97 5.82 37.00
CA TRP A 149 11.92 7.00 36.12
C TRP A 149 13.05 7.05 35.11
N ILE A 150 14.28 6.67 35.47
CA ILE A 150 15.40 6.58 34.54
C ILE A 150 15.10 5.57 33.44
N PHE A 151 14.60 4.38 33.82
CA PHE A 151 14.25 3.36 32.84
C PHE A 151 13.15 3.83 31.87
N LEU A 152 12.06 4.43 32.39
CA LEU A 152 10.98 4.99 31.56
C LEU A 152 11.50 6.11 30.64
N GLY A 153 12.39 6.96 31.13
CA GLY A 153 13.04 7.99 30.34
C GLY A 153 13.88 7.40 29.20
N LEU A 154 14.68 6.36 29.47
CA LEU A 154 15.49 5.67 28.44
C LEU A 154 14.60 5.02 27.37
N VAL A 155 13.51 4.36 27.77
CA VAL A 155 12.56 3.76 26.84
C VAL A 155 11.87 4.84 26.00
N GLY A 156 11.49 5.97 26.60
CA GLY A 156 10.93 7.12 25.89
C GLY A 156 11.90 7.69 24.85
N VAL A 157 13.18 7.88 25.23
CA VAL A 157 14.24 8.32 24.31
C VAL A 157 14.44 7.30 23.17
N ALA A 158 14.46 5.99 23.48
CA ALA A 158 14.59 4.96 22.47
C ALA A 158 13.42 4.97 21.47
N THR A 159 12.19 5.23 21.94
CA THR A 159 11.02 5.38 21.06
C THR A 159 11.17 6.59 20.14
N LEU A 160 11.57 7.75 20.68
CA LEU A 160 11.81 8.94 19.86
C LEU A 160 12.96 8.73 18.87
N ALA A 161 14.04 8.07 19.31
CA ALA A 161 15.15 7.71 18.44
C ALA A 161 14.73 6.76 17.31
N SER A 162 13.84 5.81 17.56
CA SER A 162 13.34 4.92 16.51
C SER A 162 12.55 5.68 15.43
N LEU A 163 11.84 6.74 15.78
CA LEU A 163 11.11 7.59 14.81
C LEU A 163 12.05 8.42 13.93
N THR A 164 13.30 8.67 14.35
CA THR A 164 14.28 9.37 13.49
C THR A 164 14.63 8.57 12.24
N LEU A 165 14.40 7.25 12.22
CA LEU A 165 14.59 6.40 11.04
C LEU A 165 13.68 6.81 9.88
N PHE A 166 12.51 7.37 10.14
CA PHE A 166 11.67 8.00 9.11
C PHE A 166 12.26 9.31 8.62
N ALA A 167 12.69 10.18 9.54
CA ALA A 167 13.24 11.49 9.20
C ALA A 167 14.55 11.39 8.39
N THR A 168 15.38 10.40 8.72
CA THR A 168 16.63 10.11 7.99
C THR A 168 16.39 9.32 6.70
N LYS A 169 15.14 8.97 6.40
CA LYS A 169 14.79 8.12 5.25
C LYS A 169 15.51 6.76 5.26
N ALA A 170 15.99 6.31 6.43
CA ALA A 170 16.58 4.98 6.60
C ALA A 170 15.51 3.88 6.49
N VAL A 171 14.29 4.19 6.91
CA VAL A 171 13.07 3.43 6.64
C VAL A 171 12.16 4.30 5.78
N THR A 172 11.92 3.88 4.56
CA THR A 172 11.02 4.60 3.64
C THR A 172 9.57 4.22 3.89
N VAL A 173 8.65 5.13 3.51
CA VAL A 173 7.19 4.88 3.58
C VAL A 173 6.69 4.64 2.16
N LYS A 174 5.94 3.56 1.95
CA LYS A 174 5.34 3.19 0.67
C LYS A 174 3.92 2.65 0.89
N LEU A 175 3.03 2.76 -0.08
CA LEU A 175 1.68 2.18 0.04
C LEU A 175 1.77 0.65 0.13
N LEU A 176 2.30 0.03 -0.92
CA LEU A 176 2.60 -1.41 -1.00
C LEU A 176 3.93 -1.59 -1.78
N PRO A 177 4.73 -2.61 -1.47
CA PRO A 177 5.90 -2.95 -2.28
C PRO A 177 5.48 -3.65 -3.57
N PHE A 178 6.36 -3.66 -4.58
CA PHE A 178 6.13 -4.41 -5.81
C PHE A 178 5.99 -5.91 -5.52
N ASP A 179 5.07 -6.56 -6.25
CA ASP A 179 4.92 -8.02 -6.21
C ASP A 179 5.88 -8.66 -7.22
N ASN A 180 6.34 -9.86 -6.95
CA ASN A 180 7.20 -10.59 -7.86
C ASN A 180 6.36 -11.30 -8.92
N LYS A 181 6.17 -10.67 -10.09
CA LYS A 181 5.39 -11.15 -11.23
C LYS A 181 6.28 -11.79 -12.29
N SER A 182 5.70 -12.58 -13.18
CA SER A 182 6.42 -13.17 -14.33
C SER A 182 6.15 -12.44 -15.63
N GLU A 183 5.81 -11.16 -15.56
CA GLU A 183 5.56 -10.30 -16.71
C GLU A 183 6.03 -8.86 -16.43
N ILE A 184 6.58 -8.23 -17.47
CA ILE A 184 6.91 -6.80 -17.56
C ILE A 184 6.41 -6.31 -18.90
N GLN A 185 5.96 -5.06 -18.99
CA GLN A 185 5.58 -4.43 -20.24
C GLN A 185 6.53 -3.29 -20.55
N ILE A 186 7.02 -3.23 -21.79
CA ILE A 186 7.75 -2.08 -22.31
C ILE A 186 6.81 -1.32 -23.22
N VAL A 187 6.66 -0.04 -23.00
CA VAL A 187 5.79 0.84 -23.79
C VAL A 187 6.66 1.80 -24.56
N LEU A 188 6.51 1.80 -25.88
CA LEU A 188 7.22 2.68 -26.83
C LEU A 188 6.23 3.71 -27.36
N ASP A 189 6.56 4.99 -27.19
CA ASP A 189 5.90 6.12 -27.83
C ASP A 189 6.91 6.77 -28.77
N MET A 190 6.69 6.63 -30.06
CA MET A 190 7.48 7.32 -31.10
C MET A 190 6.88 8.71 -31.33
N PRO A 191 7.66 9.63 -31.89
CA PRO A 191 7.13 10.92 -32.31
C PRO A 191 5.92 10.73 -33.20
N GLU A 192 4.87 11.50 -32.97
CA GLU A 192 3.64 11.42 -33.74
C GLU A 192 3.88 11.63 -35.24
N GLY A 193 3.18 10.82 -36.04
CA GLY A 193 3.43 10.75 -37.49
C GLY A 193 4.56 9.81 -37.90
N THR A 194 5.21 9.14 -36.96
CA THR A 194 6.17 8.06 -37.26
C THR A 194 5.45 6.91 -37.95
N THR A 195 6.11 6.32 -38.96
CA THR A 195 5.53 5.21 -39.70
C THR A 195 5.54 3.92 -38.87
N LEU A 196 4.58 3.03 -39.13
CA LEU A 196 4.49 1.72 -38.48
C LEU A 196 5.80 0.92 -38.63
N GLU A 197 6.45 0.98 -39.78
CA GLU A 197 7.68 0.27 -40.08
C GLU A 197 8.88 0.77 -39.24
N GLU A 198 8.89 2.05 -38.89
CA GLU A 198 9.91 2.62 -38.01
C GLU A 198 9.66 2.20 -36.57
N THR A 199 8.40 2.24 -36.12
CA THR A 199 8.00 1.76 -34.81
C THR A 199 8.32 0.28 -34.62
N GLU A 200 8.01 -0.56 -35.63
CA GLU A 200 8.37 -1.98 -35.66
C GLU A 200 9.88 -2.20 -35.54
N ARG A 201 10.68 -1.46 -36.34
CA ARG A 201 12.15 -1.56 -36.30
C ARG A 201 12.70 -1.21 -34.94
N THR A 202 12.18 -0.15 -34.33
CA THR A 202 12.59 0.29 -33.00
C THR A 202 12.21 -0.74 -31.94
N LEU A 203 11.01 -1.32 -32.01
CA LEU A 203 10.59 -2.41 -31.10
C LEU A 203 11.50 -3.64 -31.23
N PHE A 204 11.91 -4.04 -32.46
CA PHE A 204 12.85 -5.15 -32.63
C PHE A 204 14.24 -4.83 -32.08
N ALA A 205 14.70 -3.58 -32.20
CA ALA A 205 15.97 -3.16 -31.61
C ALA A 205 15.93 -3.21 -30.09
N LEU A 206 14.82 -2.76 -29.47
CA LEU A 206 14.60 -2.87 -28.03
C LEU A 206 14.50 -4.34 -27.59
N ALA A 207 13.73 -5.17 -28.31
CA ALA A 207 13.59 -6.60 -28.00
C ALA A 207 14.93 -7.34 -28.06
N ALA A 208 15.80 -6.99 -29.01
CA ALA A 208 17.11 -7.61 -29.16
C ALA A 208 18.00 -7.44 -27.92
N THR A 209 17.89 -6.35 -27.17
CA THR A 209 18.66 -6.12 -25.94
C THR A 209 18.26 -7.07 -24.81
N MET A 210 17.08 -7.69 -24.90
CA MET A 210 16.54 -8.54 -23.85
C MET A 210 16.87 -10.03 -24.04
N TYR A 211 17.37 -10.44 -25.20
CA TYR A 211 17.70 -11.86 -25.46
C TYR A 211 18.86 -12.39 -24.61
N ASP A 212 19.71 -11.50 -24.13
CA ASP A 212 20.85 -11.87 -23.28
C ASP A 212 20.50 -11.89 -21.79
N VAL A 213 19.23 -11.60 -21.42
CA VAL A 213 18.75 -11.65 -20.03
C VAL A 213 18.24 -13.05 -19.72
N GLU A 214 18.94 -13.77 -18.86
CA GLU A 214 18.68 -15.19 -18.57
C GLU A 214 17.26 -15.46 -18.06
N GLU A 215 16.65 -14.49 -17.38
CA GLU A 215 15.32 -14.64 -16.81
C GLU A 215 14.17 -14.30 -17.79
N VAL A 216 14.50 -13.80 -18.99
CA VAL A 216 13.49 -13.54 -20.03
C VAL A 216 13.20 -14.83 -20.79
N GLU A 217 11.98 -15.30 -20.72
CA GLU A 217 11.52 -16.51 -21.41
C GLU A 217 11.09 -16.19 -22.85
N SER A 218 10.35 -15.09 -23.04
CA SER A 218 9.89 -14.66 -24.38
C SER A 218 9.56 -13.17 -24.39
N VAL A 219 9.69 -12.57 -25.59
CA VAL A 219 9.29 -11.19 -25.87
C VAL A 219 8.32 -11.19 -27.04
N GLN A 220 7.19 -10.50 -26.89
CA GLN A 220 6.18 -10.34 -27.93
C GLN A 220 6.05 -8.86 -28.26
N ALA A 221 6.17 -8.50 -29.54
CA ALA A 221 6.11 -7.11 -30.01
C ALA A 221 4.76 -6.82 -30.68
N TYR A 222 4.19 -5.67 -30.37
CA TYR A 222 2.94 -5.16 -30.90
C TYR A 222 3.19 -3.75 -31.44
N ALA A 223 3.22 -3.58 -32.75
CA ALA A 223 3.42 -2.29 -33.42
C ALA A 223 2.09 -1.75 -33.95
N GLY A 224 1.79 -0.48 -33.67
CA GLY A 224 0.57 0.19 -34.10
C GLY A 224 -0.72 -0.32 -33.43
N THR A 225 -0.60 -1.16 -32.43
CA THR A 225 -1.71 -1.73 -31.67
C THR A 225 -1.27 -2.04 -30.26
N ALA A 226 -2.22 -2.10 -29.34
CA ALA A 226 -1.96 -2.49 -27.96
C ALA A 226 -1.59 -3.97 -27.84
N ALA A 227 -0.81 -4.34 -26.83
CA ALA A 227 -0.70 -5.72 -26.37
C ALA A 227 -2.07 -6.29 -26.01
N PRO A 228 -2.27 -7.63 -26.02
CA PRO A 228 -3.50 -8.25 -25.53
C PRO A 228 -3.83 -7.79 -24.11
N PHE A 229 -5.12 -7.84 -23.76
CA PHE A 229 -5.58 -7.41 -22.44
C PHE A 229 -4.77 -8.04 -21.31
N ASN A 230 -4.06 -7.23 -20.59
CA ASN A 230 -3.36 -7.55 -19.36
C ASN A 230 -3.77 -6.55 -18.27
N PHE A 231 -3.26 -6.75 -17.05
CA PHE A 231 -3.62 -5.88 -15.93
C PHE A 231 -3.15 -4.42 -16.15
N ASN A 232 -1.92 -4.22 -16.66
CA ASN A 232 -1.39 -2.90 -16.99
C ASN A 232 -2.23 -2.18 -18.04
N GLY A 233 -2.60 -2.91 -19.10
CA GLY A 233 -3.44 -2.38 -20.17
C GLY A 233 -4.78 -1.88 -19.66
N LEU A 234 -5.41 -2.61 -18.73
CA LEU A 234 -6.68 -2.18 -18.13
C LEU A 234 -6.52 -0.98 -17.22
N VAL A 235 -5.50 -0.98 -16.35
CA VAL A 235 -5.28 0.04 -15.33
C VAL A 235 -4.83 1.37 -15.93
N ARG A 236 -3.90 1.31 -16.89
CA ARG A 236 -3.29 2.48 -17.54
C ARG A 236 -3.97 2.85 -18.86
N HIS A 237 -5.07 2.19 -19.20
CA HIS A 237 -5.82 2.37 -20.44
C HIS A 237 -5.01 2.08 -21.71
N TYR A 238 -3.94 1.27 -21.63
CA TYR A 238 -3.09 0.96 -22.78
C TYR A 238 -3.83 0.19 -23.87
N PHE A 239 -4.95 -0.46 -23.58
CA PHE A 239 -5.82 -1.08 -24.58
C PHE A 239 -6.38 -0.09 -25.64
N LEU A 240 -6.30 1.22 -25.37
CA LEU A 240 -6.70 2.28 -26.32
C LEU A 240 -5.57 2.66 -27.29
N ARG A 241 -4.36 2.14 -27.12
CA ARG A 241 -3.20 2.44 -27.97
C ARG A 241 -3.38 1.81 -29.33
N ALA A 242 -3.67 2.59 -30.33
CA ALA A 242 -3.96 2.13 -31.69
C ALA A 242 -3.57 3.19 -32.73
N ALA A 243 -2.26 3.52 -32.79
CA ALA A 243 -1.71 4.45 -33.75
C ALA A 243 -0.34 3.95 -34.25
N PRO A 244 0.07 4.24 -35.48
CA PRO A 244 1.32 3.73 -36.07
C PRO A 244 2.56 3.99 -35.25
N GLU A 245 2.62 5.12 -34.56
CA GLU A 245 3.72 5.56 -33.72
C GLU A 245 3.76 4.89 -32.34
N LEU A 246 2.74 4.10 -31.97
CA LEU A 246 2.65 3.44 -30.66
C LEU A 246 3.08 1.98 -30.76
N GLY A 247 3.82 1.51 -29.76
CA GLY A 247 4.27 0.13 -29.69
C GLY A 247 4.37 -0.39 -28.29
N ASP A 248 4.18 -1.71 -28.12
CA ASP A 248 4.29 -2.42 -26.84
C ASP A 248 5.18 -3.66 -26.99
N LEU A 249 5.99 -3.97 -25.97
CA LEU A 249 6.62 -5.28 -25.80
C LEU A 249 6.07 -5.93 -24.54
N GLN A 250 5.52 -7.12 -24.70
CA GLN A 250 5.18 -7.98 -23.57
C GLN A 250 6.39 -8.89 -23.29
N VAL A 251 7.02 -8.70 -22.15
CA VAL A 251 8.18 -9.48 -21.70
C VAL A 251 7.71 -10.50 -20.68
N ASN A 252 7.82 -11.77 -21.00
CA ASN A 252 7.50 -12.86 -20.11
C ASN A 252 8.78 -13.35 -19.44
N LEU A 253 8.74 -13.46 -18.12
CA LEU A 253 9.85 -13.91 -17.30
C LEU A 253 9.64 -15.37 -16.87
N LEU A 254 10.73 -16.08 -16.66
CA LEU A 254 10.70 -17.39 -16.02
C LEU A 254 9.89 -17.34 -14.73
N GLU A 255 9.29 -18.46 -14.34
CA GLU A 255 8.59 -18.54 -13.05
C GLU A 255 9.52 -18.14 -11.90
N LYS A 256 8.95 -17.48 -10.89
CA LYS A 256 9.69 -16.98 -9.71
C LYS A 256 10.49 -18.03 -8.97
N SER A 257 10.13 -19.32 -9.13
CA SER A 257 10.88 -20.46 -8.56
C SER A 257 12.12 -20.84 -9.35
N HIS A 258 12.27 -20.32 -10.57
CA HIS A 258 13.38 -20.64 -11.49
C HIS A 258 14.28 -19.43 -11.75
N ARG A 259 14.19 -18.38 -10.95
CA ARG A 259 15.03 -17.19 -11.05
C ARG A 259 15.38 -16.64 -9.67
N ASP A 260 16.55 -16.05 -9.55
CA ASP A 260 17.05 -15.49 -8.29
C ASP A 260 16.61 -14.03 -8.12
N ARG A 261 16.55 -13.24 -9.21
CA ARG A 261 16.14 -11.84 -9.17
C ARG A 261 14.63 -11.70 -9.16
N SER A 262 14.11 -10.71 -8.42
CA SER A 262 12.70 -10.32 -8.48
C SER A 262 12.37 -9.67 -9.83
N SER A 263 11.08 -9.64 -10.21
CA SER A 263 10.66 -8.91 -11.42
C SER A 263 11.02 -7.42 -11.35
N HIS A 264 11.02 -6.85 -10.16
CA HIS A 264 11.41 -5.45 -9.95
C HIS A 264 12.90 -5.22 -10.20
N ASP A 265 13.80 -6.09 -9.68
CA ASP A 265 15.23 -6.01 -9.95
C ASP A 265 15.54 -6.16 -11.46
N ILE A 266 14.77 -7.05 -12.13
CA ILE A 266 14.89 -7.24 -13.58
C ILE A 266 14.39 -5.99 -14.32
N ALA A 267 13.28 -5.39 -13.91
CA ALA A 267 12.75 -4.17 -14.53
C ALA A 267 13.74 -3.00 -14.41
N LEU A 268 14.40 -2.83 -13.26
CA LEU A 268 15.45 -1.83 -13.08
C LEU A 268 16.63 -2.09 -14.01
N ALA A 269 17.10 -3.34 -14.12
CA ALA A 269 18.20 -3.71 -15.02
C ALA A 269 17.83 -3.54 -16.50
N LEU A 270 16.61 -3.89 -16.89
CA LEU A 270 16.12 -3.67 -18.27
C LEU A 270 16.06 -2.18 -18.61
N ARG A 271 15.70 -1.32 -17.68
CA ARG A 271 15.67 0.13 -17.87
C ARG A 271 17.04 0.65 -18.30
N ASP A 272 18.10 0.25 -17.59
CA ASP A 272 19.48 0.62 -17.93
C ASP A 272 19.91 0.10 -19.32
N GLN A 273 19.50 -1.12 -19.66
CA GLN A 273 19.81 -1.71 -20.97
C GLN A 273 19.08 -1.02 -22.13
N LEU A 274 17.83 -0.64 -21.92
CA LEU A 274 17.03 0.03 -22.96
C LEU A 274 17.54 1.44 -23.29
N HIS A 275 18.16 2.13 -22.33
CA HIS A 275 18.77 3.45 -22.57
C HIS A 275 19.95 3.41 -23.55
N VAL A 276 20.53 2.25 -23.84
CA VAL A 276 21.63 2.10 -24.81
C VAL A 276 21.12 2.11 -26.25
N VAL A 277 19.84 1.83 -26.49
CA VAL A 277 19.24 1.83 -27.81
C VAL A 277 19.04 3.27 -28.27
N PRO A 278 19.63 3.68 -29.41
CA PRO A 278 19.43 5.05 -29.93
C PRO A 278 17.98 5.21 -30.40
N LEU A 279 17.28 6.13 -29.77
CA LEU A 279 15.89 6.48 -30.09
C LEU A 279 15.86 7.78 -30.91
N PRO A 280 14.88 7.94 -31.80
CA PRO A 280 14.59 9.23 -32.41
C PRO A 280 14.28 10.31 -31.37
N GLU A 281 14.62 11.57 -31.70
CA GLU A 281 14.28 12.70 -30.85
C GLU A 281 12.75 12.77 -30.62
N GLY A 282 12.34 12.88 -29.36
CA GLY A 282 10.93 12.87 -28.96
C GLY A 282 10.34 11.48 -28.76
N ALA A 283 11.08 10.38 -28.99
CA ALA A 283 10.63 9.06 -28.62
C ALA A 283 10.77 8.80 -27.10
N SER A 284 9.86 8.03 -26.53
CA SER A 284 9.86 7.64 -25.13
C SER A 284 9.73 6.13 -24.98
N VAL A 285 10.55 5.53 -24.11
CA VAL A 285 10.46 4.12 -23.72
C VAL A 285 10.21 4.05 -22.22
N LYS A 286 9.19 3.31 -21.83
CA LYS A 286 8.77 3.14 -20.43
C LYS A 286 8.84 1.67 -20.06
N VAL A 287 9.37 1.38 -18.87
CA VAL A 287 9.37 0.03 -18.28
C VAL A 287 8.25 -0.04 -17.24
N VAL A 288 7.20 -0.76 -17.57
CA VAL A 288 5.97 -0.77 -16.79
C VAL A 288 5.81 -2.10 -16.07
N GLU A 289 5.79 -2.02 -14.75
CA GLU A 289 5.49 -3.15 -13.87
C GLU A 289 4.01 -3.19 -13.49
N VAL A 290 3.54 -4.38 -13.12
CA VAL A 290 2.19 -4.54 -12.59
C VAL A 290 2.08 -3.82 -11.24
N PRO A 291 1.21 -2.82 -11.07
CA PRO A 291 1.08 -2.11 -9.80
C PRO A 291 0.65 -3.08 -8.68
N PRO A 292 1.24 -2.96 -7.49
CA PRO A 292 1.04 -3.93 -6.40
C PRO A 292 -0.32 -3.82 -5.70
N GLY A 293 -1.09 -2.81 -5.98
CA GLY A 293 -2.30 -2.47 -5.25
C GLY A 293 -3.43 -1.98 -6.13
N PRO A 294 -4.16 -0.96 -5.69
CA PRO A 294 -5.23 -0.35 -6.45
C PRO A 294 -4.77 0.18 -7.81
N PRO A 295 -5.66 0.20 -8.81
CA PRO A 295 -5.34 0.69 -10.13
C PRO A 295 -5.07 2.20 -10.11
N VAL A 296 -3.89 2.60 -10.56
CA VAL A 296 -3.48 4.01 -10.72
C VAL A 296 -2.87 4.23 -12.10
N LEU A 297 -3.06 5.41 -12.66
CA LEU A 297 -2.49 5.77 -13.96
C LEU A 297 -0.97 5.84 -13.92
N SER A 298 -0.43 6.36 -12.81
CA SER A 298 1.01 6.52 -12.58
C SER A 298 1.28 6.57 -11.07
N THR A 299 2.50 6.26 -10.66
CA THR A 299 2.92 6.38 -9.26
C THR A 299 2.94 7.83 -8.81
N LEU A 300 3.53 8.72 -9.61
CA LEU A 300 3.54 10.17 -9.40
C LEU A 300 2.71 10.84 -10.50
N LEU A 301 1.65 11.51 -10.11
CA LEU A 301 0.75 12.19 -11.03
C LEU A 301 0.45 13.59 -10.52
N ALA A 302 0.70 14.59 -11.35
CA ALA A 302 0.35 15.98 -11.13
C ALA A 302 -0.77 16.41 -12.07
N GLU A 303 -1.93 16.74 -11.54
CA GLU A 303 -3.04 17.32 -12.28
C GLU A 303 -2.92 18.83 -12.28
N ILE A 304 -2.87 19.44 -13.46
CA ILE A 304 -2.70 20.86 -13.65
C ILE A 304 -4.05 21.47 -14.07
N TYR A 305 -4.54 22.38 -13.27
CA TYR A 305 -5.75 23.13 -13.49
C TYR A 305 -5.43 24.60 -13.78
N GLY A 306 -6.34 25.31 -14.45
CA GLY A 306 -6.16 26.73 -14.76
C GLY A 306 -7.22 27.27 -15.69
N PRO A 307 -7.24 28.61 -15.95
CA PRO A 307 -8.32 29.30 -16.63
C PRO A 307 -8.53 28.88 -18.08
N ASP A 308 -7.46 28.50 -18.76
CA ASP A 308 -7.49 28.12 -20.17
C ASP A 308 -6.45 27.02 -20.48
N ALA A 309 -6.58 26.40 -21.64
CA ALA A 309 -5.71 25.31 -22.07
C ALA A 309 -4.26 25.74 -22.26
N GLU A 310 -4.02 26.96 -22.70
CA GLU A 310 -2.65 27.47 -22.94
C GLU A 310 -1.89 27.62 -21.63
N THR A 311 -2.53 28.25 -20.64
CA THR A 311 -1.97 28.41 -19.29
C THR A 311 -1.71 27.06 -18.63
N ARG A 312 -2.66 26.11 -18.72
CA ARG A 312 -2.48 24.77 -18.14
C ARG A 312 -1.30 24.04 -18.76
N ARG A 313 -1.20 24.02 -20.11
CA ARG A 313 -0.13 23.32 -20.83
C ARG A 313 1.23 23.92 -20.56
N LYS A 314 1.38 25.23 -20.64
CA LYS A 314 2.64 25.89 -20.30
C LYS A 314 3.07 25.61 -18.86
N THR A 315 2.12 25.56 -17.92
CA THR A 315 2.40 25.16 -16.55
C THR A 315 2.81 23.70 -16.47
N ALA A 316 2.10 22.82 -17.20
CA ALA A 316 2.43 21.39 -17.27
C ALA A 316 3.80 21.13 -17.90
N ASP A 317 4.18 21.86 -18.96
CA ASP A 317 5.51 21.75 -19.59
C ASP A 317 6.63 22.07 -18.58
N VAL A 318 6.44 23.10 -17.75
CA VAL A 318 7.41 23.41 -16.68
C VAL A 318 7.46 22.28 -15.66
N ILE A 319 6.32 21.77 -15.21
CA ILE A 319 6.26 20.66 -14.24
C ILE A 319 6.88 19.39 -14.82
N GLU A 320 6.62 19.10 -16.10
CA GLU A 320 7.22 17.96 -16.81
C GLU A 320 8.76 18.07 -16.84
N GLN A 321 9.28 19.29 -17.11
CA GLN A 321 10.73 19.52 -17.06
C GLN A 321 11.30 19.29 -15.66
N LEU A 322 10.62 19.75 -14.60
CA LEU A 322 11.04 19.51 -13.22
C LEU A 322 11.03 18.01 -12.86
N PHE A 323 10.06 17.24 -13.42
CA PHE A 323 10.05 15.78 -13.26
C PHE A 323 11.26 15.16 -13.94
N ARG A 324 11.58 15.55 -15.17
CA ARG A 324 12.74 15.05 -15.94
C ARG A 324 14.09 15.41 -15.29
N ASP A 325 14.17 16.54 -14.62
CA ASP A 325 15.39 17.01 -13.93
C ASP A 325 15.62 16.30 -12.59
N THR A 326 14.65 15.51 -12.11
CA THR A 326 14.77 14.77 -10.86
C THR A 326 15.23 13.33 -11.11
N GLU A 327 16.45 12.98 -10.72
CA GLU A 327 17.18 11.74 -11.06
C GLU A 327 16.39 10.44 -10.87
N TYR A 328 15.56 10.34 -9.84
CA TYR A 328 14.81 9.13 -9.53
C TYR A 328 13.36 9.14 -10.02
N ILE A 329 12.95 10.20 -10.75
CA ILE A 329 11.68 10.22 -11.48
C ILE A 329 11.97 9.80 -12.91
N VAL A 330 11.33 8.75 -13.36
CA VAL A 330 11.54 8.12 -14.66
C VAL A 330 10.21 8.00 -15.41
N ASP A 331 10.26 7.63 -16.69
CA ASP A 331 9.07 7.42 -17.53
C ASP A 331 8.12 8.64 -17.54
N VAL A 332 8.71 9.84 -17.56
CA VAL A 332 7.95 11.09 -17.52
C VAL A 332 7.16 11.27 -18.82
N ASP A 333 5.87 11.55 -18.68
CA ASP A 333 4.91 11.69 -19.76
C ASP A 333 3.83 12.73 -19.41
N ASN A 334 3.06 13.16 -20.41
CA ASN A 334 1.94 14.06 -20.24
C ASN A 334 0.67 13.56 -20.94
N SER A 335 -0.49 14.11 -20.60
CA SER A 335 -1.78 13.70 -21.15
C SER A 335 -2.17 14.38 -22.47
N PHE A 336 -1.44 15.40 -22.90
CA PHE A 336 -1.83 16.25 -24.04
C PHE A 336 -0.96 16.07 -25.29
N GLY A 337 0.19 15.37 -25.18
CA GLY A 337 1.11 15.11 -26.27
C GLY A 337 1.86 16.35 -26.77
N GLY A 338 2.68 16.17 -27.80
CA GLY A 338 3.40 17.25 -28.44
C GLY A 338 2.53 18.03 -29.43
N PRO A 339 2.91 19.28 -29.80
CA PRO A 339 2.23 20.03 -30.83
C PRO A 339 2.46 19.38 -32.18
N GLN A 340 1.35 19.00 -32.86
CA GLN A 340 1.45 18.41 -34.21
C GLN A 340 0.95 19.36 -35.28
N PRO A 341 1.72 19.55 -36.36
CA PRO A 341 1.19 20.20 -37.54
C PRO A 341 0.19 19.26 -38.23
N ARG A 342 -1.01 19.74 -38.48
CA ARG A 342 -2.05 19.07 -39.25
C ARG A 342 -2.28 19.79 -40.58
N LEU A 343 -2.23 19.05 -41.68
CA LEU A 343 -2.65 19.57 -42.99
C LEU A 343 -4.19 19.55 -43.05
N VAL A 344 -4.77 20.72 -43.16
CA VAL A 344 -6.21 20.90 -43.34
C VAL A 344 -6.48 21.23 -44.80
N LEU A 345 -7.26 20.41 -45.46
CA LEU A 345 -7.69 20.57 -46.85
C LEU A 345 -9.19 20.94 -46.80
N SER A 346 -9.51 22.17 -47.17
CA SER A 346 -10.87 22.68 -47.21
C SER A 346 -11.35 22.83 -48.62
N VAL A 347 -12.50 22.26 -48.98
CA VAL A 347 -13.10 22.44 -50.30
C VAL A 347 -13.62 23.87 -50.41
N ASN A 348 -13.29 24.54 -51.52
CA ASN A 348 -13.82 25.80 -51.86
C ASN A 348 -15.15 25.62 -52.64
N GLU A 349 -16.24 25.58 -51.88
CA GLU A 349 -17.58 25.29 -52.42
C GLU A 349 -18.00 26.26 -53.53
N THR A 350 -17.61 27.52 -53.43
CA THR A 350 -17.95 28.55 -54.46
C THR A 350 -17.27 28.24 -55.78
N ILE A 351 -15.94 27.97 -55.76
CA ILE A 351 -15.19 27.62 -56.95
C ILE A 351 -15.64 26.28 -57.52
N ALA A 352 -15.92 25.29 -56.66
CA ALA A 352 -16.41 23.99 -57.07
C ALA A 352 -17.75 24.12 -57.85
N ALA A 353 -18.69 24.91 -57.31
CA ALA A 353 -19.98 25.16 -57.94
C ALA A 353 -19.84 25.91 -59.29
N ASP A 354 -19.01 26.95 -59.34
CA ASP A 354 -18.75 27.70 -60.57
C ASP A 354 -18.08 26.88 -61.69
N GLN A 355 -17.25 25.93 -61.32
CA GLN A 355 -16.61 24.98 -62.22
C GLN A 355 -17.45 23.74 -62.53
N GLY A 356 -18.62 23.58 -61.92
CA GLY A 356 -19.50 22.43 -62.08
C GLY A 356 -18.93 21.11 -61.59
N VAL A 357 -18.12 21.16 -60.54
CA VAL A 357 -17.53 19.99 -59.88
C VAL A 357 -18.34 19.65 -58.65
N ALA A 358 -18.73 18.38 -58.46
CA ALA A 358 -19.41 17.95 -57.27
C ALA A 358 -18.41 17.86 -56.09
N GLU A 359 -18.81 18.31 -54.93
CA GLU A 359 -18.00 18.22 -53.70
C GLU A 359 -17.56 16.78 -53.42
N GLN A 360 -18.44 15.80 -53.67
CA GLN A 360 -18.13 14.39 -53.47
C GLN A 360 -16.97 13.90 -54.35
N ASP A 361 -16.89 14.37 -55.61
CA ASP A 361 -15.77 14.01 -56.51
C ASP A 361 -14.44 14.56 -56.03
N ILE A 362 -14.46 15.73 -55.36
CA ILE A 362 -13.28 16.31 -54.72
C ILE A 362 -12.87 15.49 -53.51
N LEU A 363 -13.83 15.15 -52.64
CA LEU A 363 -13.58 14.34 -51.43
C LEU A 363 -13.09 12.94 -51.80
N ASP A 364 -13.67 12.30 -52.84
CA ASP A 364 -13.24 10.99 -53.32
C ASP A 364 -11.81 11.02 -53.87
N SER A 365 -11.46 12.11 -54.61
CA SER A 365 -10.10 12.34 -55.10
C SER A 365 -9.09 12.49 -53.96
N LEU A 366 -9.44 13.27 -52.92
CA LEU A 366 -8.61 13.43 -51.73
C LEU A 366 -8.48 12.10 -50.94
N ALA A 367 -9.58 11.37 -50.79
CA ALA A 367 -9.58 10.07 -50.14
C ALA A 367 -8.68 9.05 -50.87
N LEU A 368 -8.72 9.03 -52.19
CA LEU A 368 -7.86 8.16 -53.01
C LEU A 368 -6.37 8.50 -52.79
N ILE A 369 -6.03 9.78 -52.72
CA ILE A 369 -4.68 10.24 -52.51
C ILE A 369 -4.14 9.83 -51.14
N TYR A 370 -4.89 10.10 -50.06
CA TYR A 370 -4.42 9.98 -48.69
C TYR A 370 -4.76 8.64 -48.02
N SER A 371 -5.92 8.05 -48.30
CA SER A 371 -6.39 6.83 -47.67
C SER A 371 -6.30 5.60 -48.60
N GLY A 372 -6.29 5.83 -49.92
CA GLY A 372 -6.48 4.78 -50.90
C GLY A 372 -7.93 4.29 -50.97
N GLN A 373 -8.19 3.36 -51.91
CA GLN A 373 -9.52 2.81 -52.14
C GLN A 373 -9.46 1.27 -52.17
N ILE A 374 -10.36 0.61 -51.48
CA ILE A 374 -10.58 -0.83 -51.61
C ILE A 374 -11.35 -1.08 -52.89
N VAL A 375 -10.70 -1.71 -53.88
CA VAL A 375 -11.30 -1.98 -55.21
C VAL A 375 -11.85 -3.37 -55.35
N GLY A 376 -11.61 -4.24 -54.39
CA GLY A 376 -12.14 -5.60 -54.40
C GLY A 376 -11.63 -6.45 -53.26
N VAL A 377 -12.04 -7.70 -53.25
CA VAL A 377 -11.59 -8.72 -52.31
C VAL A 377 -11.13 -9.96 -53.06
N ALA A 378 -10.04 -10.55 -52.60
CA ALA A 378 -9.56 -11.83 -53.12
C ALA A 378 -10.07 -12.95 -52.18
N PRO A 379 -10.95 -13.87 -52.67
CA PRO A 379 -11.42 -15.00 -51.90
C PRO A 379 -10.28 -16.01 -51.77
N ARG A 380 -9.75 -16.20 -50.56
CA ARG A 380 -8.69 -17.20 -50.28
C ARG A 380 -9.24 -18.49 -49.63
N GLY A 381 -10.52 -18.77 -49.69
CA GLY A 381 -11.14 -20.05 -49.33
C GLY A 381 -11.02 -20.51 -47.84
N GLU A 382 -10.09 -20.03 -47.05
CA GLU A 382 -9.75 -20.55 -45.72
C GLU A 382 -9.62 -19.48 -44.64
N GLY A 383 -10.25 -18.35 -44.76
CA GLY A 383 -10.19 -17.29 -43.76
C GLY A 383 -11.54 -16.71 -43.40
N ARG A 384 -11.73 -16.30 -42.13
CA ARG A 384 -12.92 -15.60 -41.69
C ARG A 384 -13.02 -14.21 -42.32
N ASP A 385 -11.86 -13.58 -42.59
CA ASP A 385 -11.78 -12.24 -43.15
C ASP A 385 -11.25 -12.30 -44.60
N PRO A 386 -11.97 -11.67 -45.58
CA PRO A 386 -11.54 -11.66 -46.97
C PRO A 386 -10.31 -10.75 -47.12
N LEU A 387 -9.38 -11.15 -48.01
CA LEU A 387 -8.23 -10.34 -48.33
C LEU A 387 -8.65 -9.14 -49.18
N SER A 388 -8.55 -7.91 -48.66
CA SER A 388 -8.88 -6.69 -49.38
C SER A 388 -7.78 -6.35 -50.40
N VAL A 389 -8.20 -5.99 -51.62
CA VAL A 389 -7.35 -5.42 -52.64
C VAL A 389 -7.51 -3.90 -52.64
N SER A 390 -6.48 -3.17 -52.24
CA SER A 390 -6.51 -1.70 -52.17
C SER A 390 -5.57 -1.06 -53.18
N ILE A 391 -5.99 0.07 -53.76
CA ILE A 391 -5.17 0.95 -54.58
C ILE A 391 -4.88 2.19 -53.71
N ARG A 392 -3.60 2.54 -53.56
CA ARG A 392 -3.15 3.74 -52.85
C ARG A 392 -1.87 4.30 -53.42
N LEU A 393 -1.63 5.58 -53.26
CA LEU A 393 -0.34 6.16 -53.53
C LEU A 393 0.71 5.67 -52.53
N PRO A 394 1.99 5.57 -52.95
CA PRO A 394 3.08 5.38 -52.01
C PRO A 394 3.08 6.48 -50.92
N LYS A 395 3.44 6.14 -49.70
CA LYS A 395 3.45 7.13 -48.58
C LYS A 395 4.27 8.38 -48.92
N SER A 396 5.38 8.25 -49.65
CA SER A 396 6.21 9.37 -50.07
C SER A 396 5.51 10.33 -51.05
N ALA A 397 4.43 9.89 -51.70
CA ALA A 397 3.62 10.71 -52.61
C ALA A 397 2.32 11.23 -51.96
N GLN A 398 2.01 10.83 -50.71
CA GLN A 398 0.86 11.30 -49.94
C GLN A 398 1.14 12.64 -49.27
N VAL A 399 1.81 13.56 -49.96
CA VAL A 399 2.14 14.89 -49.47
C VAL A 399 1.45 15.91 -50.37
N TRP A 400 0.88 16.95 -49.76
CA TRP A 400 0.34 18.06 -50.54
C TRP A 400 1.49 18.79 -51.25
N SER A 401 1.49 18.73 -52.56
CA SER A 401 2.52 19.27 -53.41
C SER A 401 1.93 19.78 -54.73
N GLU A 402 2.65 20.50 -55.53
CA GLU A 402 2.21 20.91 -56.88
C GLU A 402 1.70 19.71 -57.69
N ARG A 403 2.34 18.55 -57.53
CA ARG A 403 1.94 17.32 -58.22
C ARG A 403 0.59 16.79 -57.78
N THR A 404 0.28 16.82 -56.48
CA THR A 404 -1.03 16.42 -55.97
C THR A 404 -2.09 17.46 -56.25
N ALA A 405 -1.75 18.75 -56.20
CA ALA A 405 -2.61 19.85 -56.57
C ALA A 405 -3.01 19.85 -58.06
N SER A 406 -2.15 19.39 -58.97
CA SER A 406 -2.44 19.29 -60.39
C SER A 406 -3.23 18.05 -60.82
N LEU A 407 -3.64 17.20 -59.87
CA LEU A 407 -4.48 16.03 -60.20
C LEU A 407 -5.86 16.48 -60.73
N PRO A 408 -6.37 15.83 -61.81
CA PRO A 408 -7.61 16.22 -62.44
C PRO A 408 -8.82 15.68 -61.64
N VAL A 409 -9.78 16.55 -61.38
CA VAL A 409 -11.09 16.20 -60.82
C VAL A 409 -12.15 16.37 -61.92
N PRO A 410 -13.00 15.36 -62.21
CA PRO A 410 -13.96 15.44 -63.29
C PRO A 410 -15.07 16.45 -63.02
N ILE A 411 -15.54 17.15 -64.08
CA ILE A 411 -16.74 18.01 -64.02
C ILE A 411 -17.97 17.12 -64.25
N GLN A 412 -19.09 17.47 -63.69
CA GLN A 412 -20.36 16.74 -63.84
C GLN A 412 -20.81 16.55 -65.29
N SER A 413 -20.38 17.44 -66.19
CA SER A 413 -20.65 17.32 -67.65
C SER A 413 -19.81 16.28 -68.38
N GLY A 414 -18.80 15.66 -67.75
CA GLY A 414 -18.07 14.48 -68.18
C GLY A 414 -16.97 14.70 -69.24
N ALA A 415 -16.79 15.86 -69.77
CA ALA A 415 -15.82 16.10 -70.89
C ALA A 415 -14.55 16.88 -70.52
N GLN A 416 -14.50 17.44 -69.35
CA GLN A 416 -13.41 18.29 -68.86
C GLN A 416 -13.07 17.94 -67.39
N ALA A 417 -11.89 18.33 -66.96
CA ALA A 417 -11.43 18.20 -65.59
C ALA A 417 -10.81 19.51 -65.09
N VAL A 418 -10.92 19.75 -63.81
CA VAL A 418 -10.33 20.91 -63.10
C VAL A 418 -9.23 20.41 -62.18
N GLU A 419 -8.14 21.18 -62.05
CA GLU A 419 -7.08 20.84 -61.13
C GLU A 419 -7.57 20.90 -59.66
N LEU A 420 -7.25 19.85 -58.88
CA LEU A 420 -7.63 19.74 -57.48
C LEU A 420 -7.19 20.95 -56.62
N GLY A 421 -6.00 21.48 -56.90
CA GLY A 421 -5.47 22.64 -56.19
C GLY A 421 -6.23 23.94 -56.41
N THR A 422 -7.07 24.02 -57.47
CA THR A 422 -7.99 25.16 -57.69
C THR A 422 -9.24 25.04 -56.82
N LEU A 423 -9.60 23.79 -56.43
CA LEU A 423 -10.83 23.46 -55.72
C LEU A 423 -10.62 23.34 -54.22
N VAL A 424 -9.37 23.30 -53.74
CA VAL A 424 -9.03 23.01 -52.36
C VAL A 424 -8.04 24.02 -51.80
N ASP A 425 -8.37 24.62 -50.70
CA ASP A 425 -7.47 25.43 -49.89
C ASP A 425 -6.70 24.55 -48.92
N ALA A 426 -5.38 24.52 -49.04
CA ALA A 426 -4.49 23.75 -48.19
C ALA A 426 -3.76 24.64 -47.18
N ARG A 427 -3.89 24.36 -45.93
CA ARG A 427 -3.21 25.08 -44.85
C ARG A 427 -2.69 24.17 -43.75
N MET A 428 -1.55 24.55 -43.19
CA MET A 428 -1.02 23.91 -42.02
C MET A 428 -1.58 24.58 -40.76
N GLU A 429 -2.16 23.80 -39.87
CA GLU A 429 -2.66 24.25 -38.58
C GLU A 429 -2.01 23.44 -37.47
N ALA A 430 -2.00 24.00 -36.25
CA ALA A 430 -1.66 23.20 -35.07
C ALA A 430 -2.74 22.14 -34.86
N GLY A 431 -2.33 20.91 -34.68
CA GLY A 431 -3.23 19.79 -34.36
C GLY A 431 -3.95 20.01 -33.03
N SER A 432 -5.08 19.35 -32.89
CA SER A 432 -5.84 19.34 -31.64
C SER A 432 -5.20 18.38 -30.67
N SER A 433 -4.71 18.85 -29.54
CA SER A 433 -4.27 18.00 -28.43
C SER A 433 -5.47 17.30 -27.78
N THR A 434 -5.19 16.18 -27.09
CA THR A 434 -6.21 15.49 -26.29
C THR A 434 -6.77 16.41 -25.20
N ILE A 435 -8.09 16.40 -25.05
CA ILE A 435 -8.79 17.16 -24.01
C ILE A 435 -9.14 16.20 -22.89
N PHE A 436 -8.58 16.42 -21.73
CA PHE A 436 -8.82 15.61 -20.55
C PHE A 436 -9.69 16.36 -19.51
N ARG A 437 -10.55 15.62 -18.82
CA ARG A 437 -11.33 16.15 -17.70
C ARG A 437 -11.27 15.20 -16.51
N ARG A 438 -11.05 15.76 -15.33
CA ARG A 438 -11.11 15.04 -14.06
C ARG A 438 -12.24 15.65 -13.23
N ASP A 439 -13.19 14.82 -12.82
CA ASP A 439 -14.36 15.23 -12.03
C ASP A 439 -15.12 16.44 -12.59
N GLY A 440 -15.15 16.55 -13.93
CA GLY A 440 -15.83 17.64 -14.65
C GLY A 440 -14.96 18.86 -14.95
N TYR A 441 -13.81 19.03 -14.32
CA TYR A 441 -12.85 20.11 -14.56
C TYR A 441 -11.88 19.78 -15.68
N PHE A 442 -11.45 20.78 -16.44
CA PHE A 442 -10.36 20.60 -17.41
C PHE A 442 -9.04 20.43 -16.67
N ALA A 443 -8.34 19.34 -16.94
CA ALA A 443 -7.05 19.03 -16.35
C ALA A 443 -6.07 18.58 -17.41
N ASP A 444 -4.85 19.07 -17.35
CA ASP A 444 -3.71 18.49 -18.06
C ASP A 444 -2.84 17.76 -17.03
N MET A 445 -2.36 16.56 -17.34
CA MET A 445 -1.66 15.71 -16.41
C MET A 445 -0.21 15.57 -16.78
N VAL A 446 0.67 15.60 -15.78
CA VAL A 446 2.06 15.17 -15.86
C VAL A 446 2.24 13.93 -15.01
N MET A 447 2.77 12.89 -15.61
CA MET A 447 2.90 11.56 -15.02
C MET A 447 4.37 11.16 -14.95
N GLY A 448 4.74 10.39 -13.95
CA GLY A 448 6.07 9.82 -13.82
C GLY A 448 6.06 8.59 -12.93
N GLU A 449 7.01 7.71 -13.14
CA GLU A 449 7.29 6.60 -12.25
C GLU A 449 8.49 6.94 -11.36
N LEU A 450 8.63 6.20 -10.28
CA LEU A 450 9.73 6.35 -9.34
C LEU A 450 10.58 5.09 -9.35
N ALA A 451 11.89 5.23 -9.46
CA ALA A 451 12.82 4.10 -9.50
C ALA A 451 13.93 4.25 -8.45
N GLY A 452 14.45 3.12 -7.98
CA GLY A 452 15.55 3.05 -7.04
C GLY A 452 15.11 3.23 -5.57
N ARG A 453 15.90 3.94 -4.76
CA ARG A 453 15.69 4.00 -3.31
C ARG A 453 14.39 4.72 -2.88
N PHE A 454 13.91 5.69 -3.67
CA PHE A 454 12.79 6.57 -3.31
C PHE A 454 11.56 6.31 -4.19
N GLU A 455 11.10 5.08 -4.21
CA GLU A 455 10.01 4.59 -5.07
C GLU A 455 8.60 4.92 -4.58
N ALA A 456 8.44 5.74 -3.56
CA ALA A 456 7.13 6.13 -3.07
C ALA A 456 6.78 7.57 -3.48
N PRO A 457 5.51 7.85 -3.84
CA PRO A 457 5.10 9.14 -4.40
C PRO A 457 5.44 10.34 -3.51
N ILE A 458 5.41 10.18 -2.19
CA ILE A 458 5.74 11.25 -1.24
C ILE A 458 7.14 11.85 -1.46
N TYR A 459 8.13 11.05 -1.86
CA TYR A 459 9.50 11.55 -2.05
C TYR A 459 9.64 12.35 -3.34
N GLY A 460 9.04 11.87 -4.44
CA GLY A 460 8.97 12.62 -5.70
C GLY A 460 8.18 13.91 -5.51
N MET A 461 7.02 13.82 -4.90
CA MET A 461 6.15 14.96 -4.61
C MET A 461 6.87 16.06 -3.82
N LEU A 462 7.57 15.73 -2.72
CA LEU A 462 8.29 16.70 -1.92
C LEU A 462 9.45 17.34 -2.70
N ALA A 463 10.19 16.56 -3.50
CA ALA A 463 11.27 17.10 -4.30
C ALA A 463 10.77 18.07 -5.39
N ILE A 464 9.68 17.72 -6.06
CA ILE A 464 9.05 18.60 -7.06
C ILE A 464 8.46 19.83 -6.39
N GLN A 465 7.84 19.70 -5.22
CA GLN A 465 7.30 20.86 -4.49
C GLN A 465 8.39 21.89 -4.18
N ASP A 466 9.54 21.45 -3.66
CA ASP A 466 10.68 22.34 -3.38
C ASP A 466 11.16 23.06 -4.67
N GLN A 467 11.15 22.36 -5.81
CA GLN A 467 11.53 22.94 -7.11
C GLN A 467 10.46 23.90 -7.63
N VAL A 468 9.16 23.57 -7.53
CA VAL A 468 8.06 24.46 -7.91
C VAL A 468 8.08 25.77 -7.10
N GLU A 469 8.39 25.69 -5.80
CA GLU A 469 8.49 26.86 -4.94
C GLU A 469 9.70 27.75 -5.28
N SER A 470 10.79 27.16 -5.79
CA SER A 470 12.02 27.88 -6.14
C SER A 470 12.10 28.34 -7.59
N TYR A 471 11.20 27.85 -8.46
CA TYR A 471 11.20 28.19 -9.90
C TYR A 471 10.77 29.64 -10.16
N ASP A 472 11.41 30.31 -11.12
CA ASP A 472 11.06 31.69 -11.50
C ASP A 472 9.89 31.72 -12.49
N TRP A 473 8.68 31.53 -11.98
CA TRP A 473 7.42 31.54 -12.76
C TRP A 473 7.21 32.84 -13.54
N LYS A 474 7.69 33.98 -12.98
CA LYS A 474 7.49 35.29 -13.62
C LYS A 474 8.32 35.44 -14.89
N SER A 475 9.52 34.90 -14.94
CA SER A 475 10.35 34.92 -16.14
C SER A 475 9.75 34.07 -17.25
N ALA A 476 9.02 33.00 -16.87
CA ALA A 476 8.26 32.15 -17.80
C ALA A 476 6.92 32.78 -18.24
N GLY A 477 6.55 33.96 -17.71
CA GLY A 477 5.26 34.61 -17.99
C GLY A 477 4.05 33.90 -17.38
N LEU A 478 4.27 33.11 -16.32
CA LEU A 478 3.24 32.30 -15.66
C LEU A 478 3.09 32.72 -14.20
N GLU A 479 1.94 32.39 -13.61
CA GLU A 479 1.74 32.42 -12.17
C GLU A 479 2.14 31.07 -11.55
N GLN A 480 2.75 31.13 -10.36
CA GLN A 480 3.09 29.92 -9.61
C GLN A 480 1.81 29.14 -9.27
N PRO A 481 1.71 27.85 -9.62
CA PRO A 481 0.55 27.04 -9.32
C PRO A 481 0.40 26.84 -7.80
N ALA A 482 -0.85 26.93 -7.32
CA ALA A 482 -1.17 26.61 -5.94
C ALA A 482 -1.13 25.08 -5.74
N ILE A 483 -0.24 24.59 -4.88
CA ILE A 483 -0.08 23.15 -4.64
C ILE A 483 -1.16 22.65 -3.70
N ARG A 484 -1.81 21.58 -4.09
CA ARG A 484 -2.86 20.89 -3.32
C ARG A 484 -2.47 19.43 -3.11
N LEU A 485 -2.57 18.98 -1.87
CA LEU A 485 -2.26 17.59 -1.51
C LEU A 485 -3.45 16.65 -1.65
N TYR A 486 -4.66 17.20 -1.63
CA TYR A 486 -5.90 16.45 -1.70
C TYR A 486 -7.09 17.37 -2.02
N GLY A 487 -8.05 16.84 -2.78
CA GLY A 487 -9.31 17.51 -3.13
C GLY A 487 -9.21 18.50 -4.27
N GLN A 488 -10.22 18.51 -5.12
CA GLN A 488 -10.31 19.34 -6.33
C GLN A 488 -10.21 20.84 -6.02
N PRO A 489 -9.60 21.66 -6.92
CA PRO A 489 -9.57 23.08 -6.76
C PRO A 489 -10.99 23.64 -6.82
N SER A 490 -11.32 24.58 -5.93
CA SER A 490 -12.59 25.30 -5.93
C SER A 490 -12.63 26.50 -6.87
N ASP A 491 -11.46 26.91 -7.39
CA ASP A 491 -11.26 28.07 -8.25
C ASP A 491 -10.28 27.71 -9.37
N GLU A 492 -10.74 27.75 -10.61
CA GLU A 492 -9.95 27.52 -11.82
C GLU A 492 -9.39 28.81 -12.43
N SER A 493 -9.69 29.99 -11.83
CA SER A 493 -9.19 31.28 -12.34
C SER A 493 -7.68 31.44 -12.22
N LYS A 494 -7.01 30.59 -11.41
CA LYS A 494 -5.57 30.56 -11.19
C LYS A 494 -5.01 29.16 -11.39
N PRO A 495 -3.75 29.06 -11.83
CA PRO A 495 -3.10 27.76 -11.96
C PRO A 495 -3.03 27.05 -10.60
N SER A 496 -3.33 25.76 -10.60
CA SER A 496 -3.14 24.89 -9.45
C SER A 496 -2.65 23.53 -9.86
N LEU A 497 -1.86 22.91 -8.97
CA LEU A 497 -1.32 21.55 -9.10
C LEU A 497 -1.93 20.71 -7.99
N LEU A 498 -2.64 19.64 -8.36
CA LEU A 498 -3.16 18.65 -7.44
C LEU A 498 -2.37 17.35 -7.60
N TRP A 499 -1.88 16.83 -6.49
CA TRP A 499 -1.25 15.52 -6.46
C TRP A 499 -2.29 14.41 -6.46
N ASP A 500 -2.19 13.47 -7.41
CA ASP A 500 -3.07 12.32 -7.60
C ASP A 500 -2.23 11.03 -7.81
N GLY A 501 -2.78 10.02 -8.44
CA GLY A 501 -2.13 8.72 -8.65
C GLY A 501 -2.03 7.90 -7.37
N GLU A 502 -0.85 7.28 -7.12
CA GLU A 502 -0.65 6.51 -5.90
C GLU A 502 -0.66 7.39 -4.64
N TRP A 503 -0.35 8.70 -4.77
CA TRP A 503 -0.37 9.63 -3.65
C TRP A 503 -1.76 9.78 -3.03
N GLU A 504 -2.80 10.01 -3.83
CA GLU A 504 -4.18 10.15 -3.31
C GLU A 504 -4.57 8.93 -2.49
N ILE A 505 -4.31 7.74 -3.02
CA ILE A 505 -4.64 6.49 -2.34
C ILE A 505 -3.82 6.31 -1.07
N THR A 506 -2.53 6.65 -1.13
CA THR A 506 -1.62 6.61 0.03
C THR A 506 -2.13 7.53 1.13
N TYR A 507 -2.44 8.77 0.79
CA TYR A 507 -2.94 9.77 1.74
C TYR A 507 -4.25 9.33 2.41
N VAL A 508 -5.25 8.93 1.61
CA VAL A 508 -6.56 8.46 2.12
C VAL A 508 -6.37 7.24 3.03
N THR A 509 -5.55 6.28 2.59
CA THR A 509 -5.31 5.05 3.35
C THR A 509 -4.66 5.32 4.70
N PHE A 510 -3.54 6.04 4.74
CA PHE A 510 -2.84 6.31 6.00
C PHE A 510 -3.63 7.25 6.92
N ARG A 511 -4.35 8.23 6.37
CA ARG A 511 -5.28 9.08 7.13
C ARG A 511 -6.36 8.26 7.82
N ASP A 512 -7.06 7.43 7.06
CA ASP A 512 -8.20 6.66 7.56
C ASP A 512 -7.74 5.56 8.54
N MET A 513 -6.61 4.92 8.28
CA MET A 513 -5.99 3.97 9.22
C MET A 513 -5.54 4.67 10.51
N GLY A 514 -5.00 5.90 10.41
CA GLY A 514 -4.66 6.71 11.58
C GLY A 514 -5.89 7.05 12.42
N VAL A 515 -6.98 7.47 11.78
CA VAL A 515 -8.26 7.73 12.46
C VAL A 515 -8.82 6.45 13.06
N ALA A 516 -8.83 5.33 12.31
CA ALA A 516 -9.27 4.02 12.80
C ALA A 516 -8.47 3.58 14.03
N PHE A 517 -7.15 3.80 14.03
CA PHE A 517 -6.30 3.53 15.18
C PHE A 517 -6.66 4.40 16.40
N GLY A 518 -6.91 5.69 16.19
CA GLY A 518 -7.39 6.58 17.26
C GLY A 518 -8.71 6.11 17.86
N VAL A 519 -9.68 5.73 17.02
CA VAL A 519 -10.97 5.17 17.46
C VAL A 519 -10.76 3.86 18.21
N ALA A 520 -9.88 2.99 17.73
CA ALA A 520 -9.51 1.73 18.40
C ALA A 520 -8.95 1.98 19.80
N LEU A 521 -8.03 2.92 19.98
CA LEU A 521 -7.46 3.26 21.28
C LEU A 521 -8.52 3.78 22.25
N VAL A 522 -9.47 4.60 21.79
CA VAL A 522 -10.60 5.08 22.59
C VAL A 522 -11.53 3.94 22.98
N ALA A 523 -11.87 3.05 22.06
CA ALA A 523 -12.70 1.89 22.33
C ALA A 523 -12.05 0.95 23.36
N ILE A 524 -10.75 0.67 23.19
CA ILE A 524 -9.96 -0.12 24.15
C ILE A 524 -9.94 0.57 25.51
N TYR A 525 -9.72 1.88 25.56
CA TYR A 525 -9.74 2.64 26.80
C TYR A 525 -11.06 2.48 27.55
N ILE A 526 -12.20 2.61 26.85
CA ILE A 526 -13.54 2.44 27.43
C ILE A 526 -13.73 1.01 27.97
N LEU A 527 -13.35 -0.02 27.21
CA LEU A 527 -13.44 -1.41 27.64
C LEU A 527 -12.63 -1.68 28.91
N VAL A 528 -11.42 -1.12 28.98
CA VAL A 528 -10.54 -1.27 30.14
C VAL A 528 -11.06 -0.47 31.34
N VAL A 529 -11.67 0.71 31.14
CA VAL A 529 -12.36 1.45 32.21
C VAL A 529 -13.50 0.61 32.77
N ALA A 530 -14.31 -0.01 31.91
CA ALA A 530 -15.42 -0.86 32.31
C ALA A 530 -14.95 -2.09 33.13
N GLN A 531 -13.78 -2.67 32.77
CA GLN A 531 -13.21 -3.80 33.50
C GLN A 531 -12.65 -3.42 34.89
N PHE A 532 -11.94 -2.30 34.96
CA PHE A 532 -11.17 -1.95 36.15
C PHE A 532 -11.82 -0.88 37.05
N GLY A 533 -12.91 -0.26 36.61
CA GLY A 533 -13.62 0.79 37.37
C GLY A 533 -12.85 2.08 37.59
N THR A 534 -11.71 2.28 36.90
CA THR A 534 -10.82 3.44 37.06
C THR A 534 -10.37 4.05 35.77
N PHE A 535 -10.26 5.39 35.73
CA PHE A 535 -9.75 6.13 34.54
C PHE A 535 -8.22 6.14 34.42
N ARG A 536 -7.48 5.81 35.47
CA ARG A 536 -5.99 5.84 35.50
C ARG A 536 -5.37 4.54 35.00
N THR A 537 -5.97 3.40 35.33
CA THR A 537 -5.45 2.07 34.95
C THR A 537 -5.35 1.88 33.44
N PRO A 538 -6.32 2.30 32.60
CA PRO A 538 -6.21 2.18 31.15
C PRO A 538 -5.02 2.93 30.57
N LEU A 539 -4.65 4.08 31.12
CA LEU A 539 -3.48 4.85 30.64
C LEU A 539 -2.18 4.06 30.87
N VAL A 540 -2.06 3.37 32.00
CA VAL A 540 -0.91 2.49 32.26
C VAL A 540 -0.88 1.31 31.28
N ILE A 541 -2.05 0.69 31.04
CA ILE A 541 -2.20 -0.46 30.14
C ILE A 541 -1.90 -0.10 28.68
N LEU A 542 -2.23 1.12 28.24
CA LEU A 542 -1.99 1.59 26.88
C LEU A 542 -0.56 2.09 26.65
N THR A 543 0.20 2.42 27.70
CA THR A 543 1.57 2.95 27.57
C THR A 543 2.51 2.07 26.72
N PRO A 544 2.48 0.73 26.77
CA PRO A 544 3.33 -0.11 25.94
C PRO A 544 3.04 -0.04 24.44
N VAL A 545 1.86 0.44 24.01
CA VAL A 545 1.46 0.47 22.58
C VAL A 545 2.44 1.29 21.73
N PRO A 546 2.75 2.56 22.03
CA PRO A 546 3.71 3.31 21.23
C PRO A 546 5.14 2.75 21.31
N LEU A 547 5.48 2.00 22.35
CA LEU A 547 6.82 1.42 22.50
C LEU A 547 7.12 0.29 21.50
N THR A 548 6.08 -0.29 20.89
CA THR A 548 6.25 -1.27 19.81
C THR A 548 6.95 -0.70 18.60
N LEU A 549 6.85 0.61 18.37
CA LEU A 549 7.52 1.28 17.28
C LEU A 549 9.04 1.09 17.32
N ILE A 550 9.64 0.92 18.51
CA ILE A 550 11.06 0.60 18.63
C ILE A 550 11.39 -0.66 17.83
N GLY A 551 10.68 -1.75 18.09
CA GLY A 551 10.92 -3.02 17.39
C GLY A 551 10.55 -2.94 15.92
N ILE A 552 9.38 -2.37 15.60
CA ILE A 552 8.89 -2.25 14.23
C ILE A 552 9.92 -1.50 13.36
N MET A 553 10.39 -0.35 13.81
CA MET A 553 11.33 0.47 13.06
C MET A 553 12.69 -0.20 12.88
N ILE A 554 13.20 -0.83 13.94
CA ILE A 554 14.44 -1.61 13.86
C ILE A 554 14.28 -2.80 12.91
N GLY A 555 13.13 -3.48 12.94
CA GLY A 555 12.85 -4.59 12.04
C GLY A 555 12.84 -4.16 10.57
N HIS A 556 12.13 -3.09 10.23
CA HIS A 556 12.12 -2.55 8.87
C HIS A 556 13.52 -2.12 8.41
N TRP A 557 14.27 -1.44 9.26
CA TRP A 557 15.65 -1.04 8.97
C TRP A 557 16.56 -2.25 8.73
N LEU A 558 16.46 -3.29 9.57
CA LEU A 558 17.29 -4.50 9.47
C LEU A 558 17.03 -5.29 8.17
N PHE A 559 15.77 -5.33 7.74
CA PHE A 559 15.37 -6.01 6.50
C PHE A 559 15.49 -5.11 5.25
N GLY A 560 15.85 -3.83 5.40
CA GLY A 560 15.83 -2.88 4.29
C GLY A 560 14.43 -2.68 3.69
N ALA A 561 13.39 -3.00 4.43
CA ALA A 561 12.01 -2.99 3.97
C ALA A 561 11.32 -1.65 4.27
N ALA A 562 10.52 -1.16 3.32
CA ALA A 562 9.70 0.03 3.52
C ALA A 562 8.60 -0.21 4.57
N PHE A 563 8.24 0.83 5.32
CA PHE A 563 7.04 0.83 6.15
C PHE A 563 5.81 1.05 5.27
N THR A 564 4.94 0.04 5.20
CA THR A 564 3.82 0.00 4.26
C THR A 564 2.47 0.08 4.97
N ALA A 565 1.38 0.18 4.19
CA ALA A 565 0.04 0.05 4.73
C ALA A 565 -0.16 -1.28 5.47
N THR A 566 0.43 -2.37 5.00
CA THR A 566 0.40 -3.66 5.71
C THR A 566 1.20 -3.64 7.00
N SER A 567 2.30 -2.88 7.08
CA SER A 567 3.04 -2.64 8.32
C SER A 567 2.18 -1.92 9.36
N MET A 568 1.39 -0.93 8.91
CA MET A 568 0.45 -0.20 9.78
C MET A 568 -0.66 -1.12 10.31
N ILE A 569 -1.17 -2.06 9.50
CA ILE A 569 -2.10 -3.11 9.98
C ILE A 569 -1.46 -3.91 11.12
N GLY A 570 -0.21 -4.33 10.94
CA GLY A 570 0.55 -5.04 11.96
C GLY A 570 0.67 -4.24 13.26
N PHE A 571 0.96 -2.95 13.15
CA PHE A 571 1.05 -2.04 14.30
C PHE A 571 -0.30 -1.90 15.04
N ILE A 572 -1.40 -1.72 14.32
CA ILE A 572 -2.74 -1.64 14.91
C ILE A 572 -3.13 -2.94 15.62
N ALA A 573 -2.86 -4.07 14.96
CA ALA A 573 -3.13 -5.38 15.54
C ALA A 573 -2.32 -5.66 16.82
N LEU A 574 -1.05 -5.24 16.83
CA LEU A 574 -0.19 -5.33 18.01
C LEU A 574 -0.76 -4.55 19.20
N ALA A 575 -1.40 -3.41 18.98
CA ALA A 575 -2.02 -2.65 20.06
C ALA A 575 -3.04 -3.51 20.82
N GLY A 576 -3.89 -4.27 20.12
CA GLY A 576 -4.84 -5.19 20.75
C GLY A 576 -4.15 -6.32 21.54
N ILE A 577 -3.13 -6.95 20.95
CA ILE A 577 -2.38 -8.06 21.57
C ILE A 577 -1.67 -7.60 22.85
N ILE A 578 -1.03 -6.44 22.80
CA ILE A 578 -0.25 -5.90 23.92
C ILE A 578 -1.15 -5.47 25.07
N VAL A 579 -2.25 -4.80 24.74
CA VAL A 579 -3.24 -4.39 25.73
C VAL A 579 -3.79 -5.61 26.47
N ARG A 580 -4.07 -6.69 25.75
CA ARG A 580 -4.48 -7.96 26.33
C ARG A 580 -3.47 -8.50 27.34
N ASN A 581 -2.19 -8.58 26.97
CA ASN A 581 -1.12 -9.02 27.86
C ASN A 581 -0.98 -8.10 29.07
N SER A 582 -1.16 -6.79 28.88
CA SER A 582 -1.13 -5.79 29.93
C SER A 582 -2.32 -5.93 30.89
N ILE A 583 -3.54 -6.19 30.38
CA ILE A 583 -4.74 -6.45 31.20
C ILE A 583 -4.50 -7.64 32.11
N LEU A 584 -4.04 -8.77 31.56
CA LEU A 584 -3.79 -9.98 32.33
C LEU A 584 -2.70 -9.79 33.40
N LEU A 585 -1.68 -8.98 33.13
CA LEU A 585 -0.63 -8.66 34.13
C LEU A 585 -1.16 -7.76 35.21
N VAL A 586 -1.91 -6.71 34.88
CA VAL A 586 -2.46 -5.74 35.85
C VAL A 586 -3.54 -6.36 36.68
N ASP A 587 -4.40 -7.19 36.09
CA ASP A 587 -5.44 -7.94 36.80
C ASP A 587 -4.82 -8.87 37.86
N PHE A 588 -3.75 -9.60 37.47
CA PHE A 588 -3.03 -10.48 38.42
C PHE A 588 -2.38 -9.72 39.57
N VAL A 589 -1.88 -8.50 39.36
CA VAL A 589 -1.33 -7.64 40.42
C VAL A 589 -2.41 -7.15 41.37
N ARG A 590 -3.66 -6.99 40.92
CA ARG A 590 -4.79 -6.49 41.72
C ARG A 590 -5.50 -7.57 42.56
N HIS A 591 -5.52 -8.81 42.08
CA HIS A 591 -6.20 -9.92 42.77
C HIS A 591 -5.39 -10.41 43.96
N GLY A 592 -5.66 -9.89 45.09
CA GLY A 592 -5.66 -10.21 46.51
C GLY A 592 -4.69 -11.24 47.13
N GLN A 593 -3.90 -12.01 46.38
CA GLN A 593 -2.96 -12.99 46.94
C GLN A 593 -1.71 -12.36 47.59
N PHE A 594 -1.56 -11.05 47.48
CA PHE A 594 -0.36 -10.29 47.84
C PHE A 594 -0.65 -9.21 48.90
N ALA A 595 -1.79 -9.33 49.64
CA ALA A 595 -2.06 -8.46 50.78
C ALA A 595 -0.87 -8.52 51.76
N ASP A 596 -0.45 -7.36 52.24
CA ASP A 596 0.66 -7.16 53.19
C ASP A 596 2.09 -7.25 52.64
N LYS A 597 2.28 -7.43 51.34
CA LYS A 597 3.63 -7.35 50.73
C LYS A 597 3.93 -5.98 50.13
N PRO A 598 5.21 -5.53 50.16
CA PRO A 598 5.60 -4.29 49.47
C PRO A 598 5.43 -4.42 47.94
N LEU A 599 4.99 -3.34 47.29
CA LEU A 599 4.63 -3.32 45.87
C LEU A 599 5.73 -3.92 44.97
N LYS A 600 7.02 -3.67 45.27
CA LYS A 600 8.15 -4.24 44.53
C LYS A 600 8.15 -5.77 44.51
N GLU A 601 7.79 -6.43 45.61
CA GLU A 601 7.74 -7.88 45.69
C GLU A 601 6.54 -8.42 44.91
N VAL A 602 5.37 -7.79 45.08
CA VAL A 602 4.16 -8.11 44.32
C VAL A 602 4.39 -8.07 42.83
N LEU A 603 5.04 -7.02 42.34
CA LEU A 603 5.33 -6.82 40.92
C LEU A 603 6.36 -7.84 40.40
N LEU A 604 7.37 -8.18 41.18
CA LEU A 604 8.36 -9.20 40.81
C LEU A 604 7.75 -10.61 40.82
N ASP A 605 6.88 -10.93 41.78
CA ASP A 605 6.19 -12.22 41.85
C ASP A 605 5.21 -12.38 40.68
N ALA A 606 4.36 -11.36 40.47
CA ALA A 606 3.39 -11.34 39.40
C ALA A 606 4.08 -11.45 38.00
N GLY A 607 5.13 -10.68 37.81
CA GLY A 607 5.89 -10.72 36.57
C GLY A 607 6.60 -12.07 36.35
N ALA A 608 7.21 -12.67 37.39
CA ALA A 608 7.88 -13.95 37.26
C ALA A 608 6.91 -15.10 36.91
N ILE A 609 5.70 -15.07 37.45
CA ILE A 609 4.64 -16.06 37.15
C ILE A 609 4.11 -15.88 35.73
N ARG A 610 3.83 -14.63 35.31
CA ARG A 610 3.25 -14.31 34.01
C ARG A 610 4.23 -14.26 32.86
N PHE A 611 5.53 -14.18 33.11
CA PHE A 611 6.56 -14.08 32.06
C PHE A 611 6.55 -15.28 31.10
N LYS A 612 6.44 -16.50 31.63
CA LYS A 612 6.45 -17.72 30.81
C LYS A 612 5.26 -17.80 29.85
N PRO A 613 3.99 -17.61 30.27
CA PRO A 613 2.85 -17.57 29.36
C PRO A 613 2.99 -16.49 28.28
N ILE A 614 3.30 -15.25 28.69
CA ILE A 614 3.44 -14.13 27.77
C ILE A 614 4.52 -14.41 26.72
N LEU A 615 5.64 -15.01 27.12
CA LEU A 615 6.71 -15.38 26.19
C LEU A 615 6.26 -16.49 25.23
N LEU A 616 5.53 -17.51 25.71
CA LEU A 616 5.07 -18.60 24.85
C LEU A 616 4.06 -18.13 23.80
N THR A 617 3.11 -17.27 24.20
CA THR A 617 2.12 -16.69 23.26
C THR A 617 2.80 -15.79 22.24
N ALA A 618 3.76 -14.97 22.66
CA ALA A 618 4.55 -14.15 21.76
C ALA A 618 5.32 -14.99 20.75
N LEU A 619 6.01 -16.06 21.20
CA LEU A 619 6.75 -16.95 20.30
C LEU A 619 5.82 -17.66 19.31
N ALA A 620 4.65 -18.13 19.75
CA ALA A 620 3.68 -18.76 18.86
C ALA A 620 3.20 -17.79 17.76
N ALA A 621 2.88 -16.55 18.12
CA ALA A 621 2.49 -15.52 17.16
C ALA A 621 3.64 -15.13 16.22
N MET A 622 4.87 -15.04 16.74
CA MET A 622 6.06 -14.76 15.92
C MET A 622 6.34 -15.87 14.90
N ILE A 623 6.20 -17.14 15.28
CA ILE A 623 6.35 -18.29 14.37
C ILE A 623 5.28 -18.21 13.26
N GLY A 624 4.02 -17.89 13.61
CA GLY A 624 2.96 -17.70 12.63
C GLY A 624 3.29 -16.55 11.65
N ALA A 625 3.79 -15.43 12.17
CA ALA A 625 4.17 -14.28 11.35
C ALA A 625 5.39 -14.56 10.45
N ALA A 626 6.34 -15.39 10.90
CA ALA A 626 7.55 -15.71 10.14
C ALA A 626 7.26 -16.36 8.78
N VAL A 627 6.15 -17.11 8.66
CA VAL A 627 5.71 -17.72 7.40
C VAL A 627 5.34 -16.65 6.35
N ILE A 628 4.89 -15.48 6.80
CA ILE A 628 4.44 -14.38 5.93
C ILE A 628 5.63 -13.56 5.39
N LEU A 629 6.82 -13.63 5.99
CA LEU A 629 8.00 -12.85 5.58
C LEU A 629 8.42 -13.04 4.12
N THR A 630 8.10 -14.19 3.54
CA THR A 630 8.46 -14.52 2.15
C THR A 630 7.57 -13.86 1.12
N ASP A 631 6.45 -13.29 1.54
CA ASP A 631 5.51 -12.61 0.66
C ASP A 631 5.82 -11.10 0.61
N PRO A 632 6.20 -10.54 -0.56
CA PRO A 632 6.60 -9.14 -0.64
C PRO A 632 5.54 -8.16 -0.12
N ILE A 633 4.25 -8.36 -0.47
CA ILE A 633 3.16 -7.44 -0.11
C ILE A 633 2.88 -7.46 1.39
N PHE A 634 2.94 -8.65 2.03
CA PHE A 634 2.65 -8.80 3.45
C PHE A 634 3.89 -8.85 4.34
N GLN A 635 5.09 -8.74 3.76
CA GLN A 635 6.35 -8.70 4.51
C GLN A 635 6.35 -7.63 5.60
N GLY A 636 5.84 -6.43 5.29
CA GLY A 636 5.73 -5.34 6.26
C GLY A 636 4.85 -5.68 7.47
N LEU A 637 3.74 -6.39 7.27
CA LEU A 637 2.89 -6.93 8.34
C LEU A 637 3.69 -7.91 9.21
N ALA A 638 4.41 -8.84 8.58
CA ALA A 638 5.19 -9.85 9.29
C ALA A 638 6.33 -9.23 10.11
N ILE A 639 7.07 -8.26 9.54
CA ILE A 639 8.13 -7.52 10.24
C ILE A 639 7.55 -6.79 11.44
N SER A 640 6.43 -6.07 11.27
CA SER A 640 5.77 -5.35 12.36
C SER A 640 5.37 -6.30 13.48
N LEU A 641 4.79 -7.45 13.14
CA LEU A 641 4.39 -8.46 14.15
C LEU A 641 5.60 -9.08 14.84
N LEU A 642 6.62 -9.53 14.12
CA LEU A 642 7.79 -10.18 14.69
C LEU A 642 8.56 -9.25 15.63
N PHE A 643 9.01 -8.14 15.11
CA PHE A 643 9.88 -7.22 15.86
C PHE A 643 9.09 -6.35 16.84
N GLY A 644 7.85 -5.96 16.48
CA GLY A 644 6.96 -5.26 17.38
C GLY A 644 6.53 -6.12 18.56
N LEU A 645 6.24 -7.42 18.35
CA LEU A 645 5.87 -8.32 19.43
C LEU A 645 7.08 -8.68 20.30
N ALA A 646 8.26 -8.87 19.70
CA ALA A 646 9.50 -9.11 20.46
C ALA A 646 9.81 -7.93 21.39
N SER A 647 9.81 -6.69 20.87
CA SER A 647 10.08 -5.49 21.67
C SER A 647 8.98 -5.25 22.71
N SER A 648 7.71 -5.40 22.34
CA SER A 648 6.60 -5.16 23.26
C SER A 648 6.55 -6.19 24.39
N THR A 649 6.80 -7.46 24.09
CA THR A 649 6.83 -8.51 25.12
C THR A 649 7.93 -8.23 26.14
N ALA A 650 9.12 -7.85 25.68
CA ALA A 650 10.20 -7.50 26.58
C ALA A 650 9.89 -6.22 27.39
N LEU A 651 9.30 -5.21 26.74
CA LEU A 651 9.05 -3.93 27.38
C LEU A 651 7.81 -3.93 28.29
N THR A 652 6.71 -4.60 27.92
CA THR A 652 5.47 -4.60 28.71
C THR A 652 5.68 -5.12 30.12
N VAL A 653 6.38 -6.26 30.25
CA VAL A 653 6.67 -6.87 31.56
C VAL A 653 7.63 -6.07 32.44
N LEU A 654 8.34 -5.07 31.87
CA LEU A 654 9.25 -4.16 32.59
C LEU A 654 8.64 -2.77 32.79
N VAL A 655 7.96 -2.23 31.78
CA VAL A 655 7.42 -0.87 31.78
C VAL A 655 6.22 -0.75 32.73
N ILE A 656 5.30 -1.72 32.74
CA ILE A 656 4.14 -1.66 33.65
C ILE A 656 4.59 -1.64 35.11
N PRO A 657 5.43 -2.58 35.59
CA PRO A 657 5.99 -2.49 36.95
C PRO A 657 6.72 -1.20 37.23
N ALA A 658 7.52 -0.70 36.27
CA ALA A 658 8.25 0.57 36.42
C ALA A 658 7.27 1.75 36.62
N ILE A 659 6.17 1.82 35.86
CA ILE A 659 5.14 2.87 36.02
C ILE A 659 4.51 2.78 37.42
N TYR A 660 4.14 1.59 37.88
CA TYR A 660 3.56 1.42 39.23
C TYR A 660 4.52 1.91 40.30
N VAL A 661 5.80 1.54 40.26
CA VAL A 661 6.81 2.00 41.22
C VAL A 661 7.08 3.51 41.08
N ALA A 662 7.14 4.04 39.86
CA ALA A 662 7.32 5.47 39.64
C ALA A 662 6.19 6.31 40.24
N LEU A 663 4.95 5.84 40.17
CA LEU A 663 3.77 6.55 40.68
C LEU A 663 3.59 6.35 42.19
N LYS A 664 3.62 5.11 42.70
CA LYS A 664 3.28 4.76 44.08
C LYS A 664 4.48 4.59 45.00
N GLY A 665 5.65 4.27 44.47
CA GLY A 665 6.86 3.92 45.22
C GLY A 665 7.00 2.41 45.46
N PRO A 666 8.24 1.92 45.70
CA PRO A 666 8.54 0.49 45.80
C PRO A 666 7.99 -0.16 47.07
N ASP A 667 7.91 0.58 48.15
CA ASP A 667 7.53 0.09 49.47
C ASP A 667 6.03 0.34 49.80
N TRP A 668 5.25 0.82 48.81
CA TRP A 668 3.80 0.98 48.99
C TRP A 668 3.13 -0.39 49.19
N VAL A 669 2.27 -0.48 50.18
CA VAL A 669 1.47 -1.68 50.48
C VAL A 669 0.02 -1.40 50.16
N ALA A 670 -0.64 -2.31 49.45
CA ALA A 670 -2.08 -2.18 49.17
C ALA A 670 -2.88 -2.31 50.47
N PRO A 671 -3.84 -1.41 50.76
CA PRO A 671 -4.73 -1.60 51.90
C PRO A 671 -5.49 -2.92 51.71
N ALA A 672 -5.64 -3.67 52.82
CA ALA A 672 -6.42 -4.92 52.82
C ALA A 672 -7.84 -4.59 52.34
N VAL A 673 -8.31 -5.26 51.31
CA VAL A 673 -9.70 -5.14 50.81
C VAL A 673 -10.58 -5.83 51.84
N SER A 674 -11.36 -5.06 52.63
CA SER A 674 -12.46 -5.61 53.40
C SER A 674 -13.55 -6.04 52.42
N ASP A 675 -13.95 -7.29 52.43
CA ASP A 675 -15.13 -7.78 51.72
C ASP A 675 -16.34 -6.93 52.15
N GLY A 676 -16.67 -5.89 51.37
CA GLY A 676 -17.87 -5.11 51.67
C GLY A 676 -17.87 -3.61 51.32
N ASP A 677 -16.83 -3.00 50.75
CA ASP A 677 -16.93 -1.58 50.40
C ASP A 677 -16.25 -1.25 49.07
N ASP A 678 -17.09 -0.92 48.12
CA ASP A 678 -16.76 -0.36 46.79
C ASP A 678 -16.41 1.14 46.87
N ASP A 679 -15.77 1.60 47.96
CA ASP A 679 -15.43 3.03 48.19
C ASP A 679 -13.98 3.36 47.87
N LEU A 680 -13.63 3.41 46.56
CA LEU A 680 -12.46 4.14 46.05
C LEU A 680 -12.84 5.54 45.49
N VAL A 681 -13.88 6.18 46.04
CA VAL A 681 -14.36 7.49 45.56
C VAL A 681 -14.00 8.67 46.47
N THR A 682 -13.35 8.49 47.60
CA THR A 682 -13.05 9.61 48.50
C THR A 682 -11.59 9.70 48.94
N GLU A 683 -10.68 10.10 48.00
CA GLU A 683 -9.46 10.83 48.38
C GLU A 683 -9.15 11.87 47.29
N GLY A 684 -9.94 12.92 47.25
CA GLY A 684 -9.80 14.09 46.38
C GLY A 684 -10.23 15.41 47.07
N GLN A 685 -10.23 15.45 48.41
CA GLN A 685 -10.39 16.71 49.15
C GLN A 685 -9.48 16.68 50.36
N THR A 686 -8.26 17.19 50.20
CA THR A 686 -7.46 18.00 51.15
C THR A 686 -5.99 18.00 50.67
N ALA A 687 -5.61 19.02 49.98
CA ALA A 687 -4.44 19.90 50.06
C ALA A 687 -4.19 20.53 48.68
#